data_fc687ec19158273a0d3cd3b3c1e1c2ea
#
_entry.id   fc687ec19158273a0d3cd3b3c1e1c2ea
#
_cell.length_a   1.000
_cell.length_b   1.000
_cell.length_c   1.000
_cell.angle_alpha   90.00
_cell.angle_beta   90.00
_cell.angle_gamma   90.00
#
_symmetry.space_group_name_H-M   'P 1'
#
loop_
_entity.id
_entity.type
_entity.pdbx_description
1 polymer ?
#
loop_
_entity_poly.entity_id
_entity_poly.type
_entity_poly.pdbx_seq_one_letter_code
_entity_poly.pdbx_strand_id
1 'polypeptide(L)'
;MKIKADYANAPQWKNLTVKSSLPEQLKCLDEIAHNMWWVWNFEARDLFRDLDPEIYHDVKHNPVMLLERLTFARKEEILKDKAIMKRIKDVYAKFRAYMDVEPDKTRPSVAYFCMEYGIHSALKIYSGGLGMLAGDYVKEASDSNVDMCAVGFLYRFGYFTQSLSMDGQQIANYETQNFGSLPIEREHDKDGNPLVIDVPYTNYQVHAYVWRVNVGRVKLYLLDTDNEMNSDFDKPITHALYGGDWENRLKQEILLGIGGMLLLKKLGIKKDVYHCNEGHAALCNLQRLCDYIEEDGLNFNQALELVRASGLYTVHTPVPAGHDYFEEGLFGKYMGGYPQKLGISWDEFIGMGRTNPDDHGEKFCMSTFACNTCQEVNGVSWLHGEVSKKMFAPIWQGYYPEENHVGYVTNGVHFPTWAAAEWRALYNKYFDKNFMNDQSNEDIWHGIYDCPDEEIWKTRQALKAKLFDYLAIQFRETWLKNQGDPARVVKLVENFNPNALVIGFCRRFATYKRAHLLFTDLERLEKIVNNPERPVMFLFAGKAHPADGAGQGLIKRIFEISQMPQFQGKIIFLEDYDFLLARRLVSGVDIWMNTPTRPLEASGTSGEKAEMNGVVNLSVKDGWWLEGYREGAGWALTEKRTYQNQGYQDQLDAATIYSLLENEIIPLYFNKDKKTGISKGWIKVVKNSIAQIAPHYTMKRQLDDYYSKFYEKEAKRFKELSKNGFRLAKDIAQWKEAVAERWDAINVVSCEWDFPESGCEAGQKYDIKYVINEQGLDDAVGLEKVNVCLDKDGNEKVFSVEPLKMTGHEGNNYTFEATLSPNQFGQYKSAIRMYPKHKNLPHRQDFCYVKWLELPATV
;
A
#
# COMPACT_ATOMS: atom_id res chain seq x y z
N MET A 1 -42.71 61.75 17.37
CA MET A 1 -42.89 60.51 16.63
C MET A 1 -42.04 59.38 17.29
N LYS A 2 -42.65 58.35 17.88
CA LYS A 2 -41.88 57.28 18.53
C LYS A 2 -41.32 56.38 17.42
N ILE A 3 -40.02 56.20 17.33
CA ILE A 3 -39.32 55.39 16.32
C ILE A 3 -39.23 53.92 16.75
N LYS A 4 -39.58 53.63 18.03
CA LYS A 4 -39.62 52.26 18.55
C LYS A 4 -40.96 51.94 19.13
N ALA A 5 -41.50 50.75 18.90
CA ALA A 5 -42.65 50.21 19.57
C ALA A 5 -42.30 49.92 21.04
N ASP A 6 -43.02 50.47 21.98
CA ASP A 6 -42.78 50.29 23.43
C ASP A 6 -43.20 48.91 23.96
N TYR A 7 -43.87 48.09 23.12
CA TYR A 7 -44.45 46.79 23.50
C TYR A 7 -44.25 45.71 22.43
N ALA A 8 -43.04 45.61 21.90
CA ALA A 8 -42.73 44.45 21.05
C ALA A 8 -42.51 43.24 21.96
N ASN A 9 -43.44 42.30 21.93
CA ASN A 9 -43.22 41.01 22.61
C ASN A 9 -42.07 40.29 21.97
N ALA A 10 -41.13 39.79 22.78
CA ALA A 10 -40.07 38.89 22.26
C ALA A 10 -40.73 37.60 21.75
N PRO A 11 -40.31 37.07 20.60
CA PRO A 11 -40.87 35.82 20.09
C PRO A 11 -40.61 34.69 21.08
N GLN A 12 -41.62 33.87 21.30
CA GLN A 12 -41.47 32.62 22.02
C GLN A 12 -41.08 31.52 21.03
N TRP A 13 -39.82 31.08 21.05
CA TRP A 13 -39.30 30.07 20.15
C TRP A 13 -39.67 28.68 20.67
N LYS A 14 -40.19 27.85 19.78
CA LYS A 14 -40.33 26.42 20.01
C LYS A 14 -39.37 25.69 19.06
N ASN A 15 -38.50 24.87 19.61
CA ASN A 15 -37.63 24.00 18.80
C ASN A 15 -38.47 22.93 18.11
N LEU A 16 -38.46 22.94 16.78
CA LEU A 16 -39.08 21.93 15.95
C LEU A 16 -37.98 21.11 15.32
N THR A 17 -37.96 19.81 15.61
CA THR A 17 -37.09 18.86 14.91
C THR A 17 -37.92 18.14 13.85
N VAL A 18 -37.64 18.40 12.59
CA VAL A 18 -38.22 17.67 11.46
C VAL A 18 -37.24 16.60 11.03
N LYS A 19 -37.57 15.33 11.28
CA LYS A 19 -36.73 14.20 10.82
C LYS A 19 -37.12 13.87 9.39
N SER A 20 -36.09 13.76 8.53
CA SER A 20 -36.25 13.19 7.20
C SER A 20 -36.31 11.66 7.31
N SER A 21 -37.37 11.06 6.77
CA SER A 21 -37.49 9.60 6.68
C SER A 21 -37.62 9.18 5.21
N LEU A 22 -37.13 8.02 4.88
CA LEU A 22 -37.33 7.41 3.57
C LEU A 22 -38.66 6.64 3.59
N PRO A 23 -39.52 6.83 2.57
CA PRO A 23 -40.67 5.95 2.33
C PRO A 23 -40.24 4.47 2.25
N GLU A 24 -41.11 3.56 2.64
CA GLU A 24 -40.83 2.12 2.67
C GLU A 24 -40.27 1.59 1.34
N GLN A 25 -40.80 2.08 0.22
CA GLN A 25 -40.38 1.68 -1.12
C GLN A 25 -38.95 2.13 -1.49
N LEU A 26 -38.41 3.09 -0.75
CA LEU A 26 -37.05 3.65 -0.97
C LEU A 26 -36.04 3.20 0.08
N LYS A 27 -36.44 2.43 1.11
CA LYS A 27 -35.52 1.97 2.18
C LYS A 27 -34.34 1.14 1.68
N CYS A 28 -34.51 0.43 0.56
CA CYS A 28 -33.43 -0.31 -0.07
C CYS A 28 -32.26 0.58 -0.51
N LEU A 29 -32.52 1.87 -0.79
CA LEU A 29 -31.46 2.83 -1.10
C LEU A 29 -30.54 3.10 0.09
N ASP A 30 -31.10 3.09 1.30
CA ASP A 30 -30.32 3.28 2.52
C ASP A 30 -29.33 2.13 2.76
N GLU A 31 -29.77 0.90 2.52
CA GLU A 31 -28.91 -0.29 2.61
C GLU A 31 -27.76 -0.21 1.59
N ILE A 32 -28.04 0.20 0.34
CA ILE A 32 -26.98 0.38 -0.66
C ILE A 32 -26.07 1.54 -0.26
N ALA A 33 -26.60 2.65 0.24
CA ALA A 33 -25.82 3.85 0.63
C ALA A 33 -24.83 3.56 1.75
N HIS A 34 -25.17 2.68 2.70
CA HIS A 34 -24.31 2.25 3.81
C HIS A 34 -23.38 1.08 3.45
N ASN A 35 -23.34 0.65 2.17
CA ASN A 35 -22.39 -0.34 1.70
C ASN A 35 -21.53 0.25 0.56
N MET A 36 -20.23 0.29 0.73
CA MET A 36 -19.29 0.91 -0.22
C MET A 36 -19.26 0.22 -1.60
N TRP A 37 -20.01 -0.84 -1.83
CA TRP A 37 -20.16 -1.49 -3.13
C TRP A 37 -20.54 -0.52 -4.25
N TRP A 38 -21.35 0.51 -3.97
CA TRP A 38 -21.74 1.55 -4.94
C TRP A 38 -20.53 2.33 -5.51
N VAL A 39 -19.38 2.35 -4.80
CA VAL A 39 -18.19 3.09 -5.26
C VAL A 39 -17.66 2.56 -6.59
N TRP A 40 -17.71 1.26 -6.79
CA TRP A 40 -17.22 0.60 -8.01
C TRP A 40 -18.33 -0.01 -8.88
N ASN A 41 -19.57 0.10 -8.46
CA ASN A 41 -20.73 -0.24 -9.27
C ASN A 41 -21.32 1.02 -9.94
N PHE A 42 -21.12 1.14 -11.25
CA PHE A 42 -21.56 2.34 -11.99
C PHE A 42 -23.06 2.55 -11.97
N GLU A 43 -23.84 1.48 -12.05
CA GLU A 43 -25.30 1.59 -12.08
C GLU A 43 -25.84 2.15 -10.76
N ALA A 44 -25.29 1.71 -9.63
CA ALA A 44 -25.62 2.24 -8.31
C ALA A 44 -25.20 3.71 -8.18
N ARG A 45 -23.98 4.03 -8.61
CA ARG A 45 -23.47 5.40 -8.55
C ARG A 45 -24.26 6.37 -9.41
N ASP A 46 -24.58 5.96 -10.65
CA ASP A 46 -25.38 6.77 -11.56
C ASP A 46 -26.83 6.90 -11.08
N LEU A 47 -27.37 5.86 -10.42
CA LEU A 47 -28.67 5.94 -9.78
C LEU A 47 -28.68 7.04 -8.71
N PHE A 48 -27.72 7.03 -7.77
CA PHE A 48 -27.66 8.07 -6.73
C PHE A 48 -27.51 9.47 -7.33
N ARG A 49 -26.66 9.66 -8.33
CA ARG A 49 -26.53 10.94 -9.03
C ARG A 49 -27.89 11.40 -9.62
N ASP A 50 -28.61 10.50 -10.26
CA ASP A 50 -29.84 10.85 -11.00
C ASP A 50 -31.04 11.04 -10.06
N LEU A 51 -30.95 10.63 -8.78
CA LEU A 51 -31.97 10.98 -7.78
C LEU A 51 -32.07 12.50 -7.56
N ASP A 52 -30.91 13.17 -7.45
CA ASP A 52 -30.79 14.63 -7.41
C ASP A 52 -29.33 15.03 -7.71
N PRO A 53 -29.02 15.46 -8.95
CA PRO A 53 -27.67 15.78 -9.37
C PRO A 53 -27.03 16.95 -8.61
N GLU A 54 -27.83 17.96 -8.21
CA GLU A 54 -27.33 19.13 -7.50
C GLU A 54 -26.93 18.75 -6.07
N ILE A 55 -27.83 18.11 -5.34
CA ILE A 55 -27.52 17.65 -3.97
C ILE A 55 -26.35 16.66 -4.01
N TYR A 56 -26.31 15.73 -4.99
CA TYR A 56 -25.23 14.74 -5.10
C TYR A 56 -23.86 15.39 -5.29
N HIS A 57 -23.79 16.46 -6.07
CA HIS A 57 -22.57 17.26 -6.22
C HIS A 57 -22.21 17.99 -4.92
N ASP A 58 -23.15 18.68 -4.28
CA ASP A 58 -22.94 19.45 -3.06
C ASP A 58 -22.46 18.59 -1.88
N VAL A 59 -22.94 17.35 -1.79
CA VAL A 59 -22.50 16.39 -0.75
C VAL A 59 -21.26 15.61 -1.15
N LYS A 60 -20.53 16.03 -2.17
CA LYS A 60 -19.30 15.37 -2.65
C LYS A 60 -19.50 13.87 -2.92
N HIS A 61 -20.62 13.54 -3.56
CA HIS A 61 -21.01 12.19 -3.95
C HIS A 61 -21.27 11.22 -2.77
N ASN A 62 -21.60 11.72 -1.59
CA ASN A 62 -21.98 10.90 -0.45
C ASN A 62 -23.47 10.52 -0.52
N PRO A 63 -23.84 9.25 -0.77
CA PRO A 63 -25.22 8.86 -0.94
C PRO A 63 -26.03 8.92 0.36
N VAL A 64 -25.40 8.74 1.53
CA VAL A 64 -26.08 8.87 2.83
C VAL A 64 -26.58 10.30 3.01
N MET A 65 -25.67 11.27 2.83
CA MET A 65 -26.03 12.70 2.90
C MET A 65 -27.05 13.10 1.81
N LEU A 66 -26.93 12.53 0.61
CA LEU A 66 -27.92 12.74 -0.46
C LEU A 66 -29.32 12.34 0.02
N LEU A 67 -29.48 11.11 0.53
CA LEU A 67 -30.78 10.60 0.98
C LEU A 67 -31.35 11.40 2.15
N GLU A 68 -30.50 11.88 3.06
CA GLU A 68 -30.89 12.77 4.17
C GLU A 68 -31.41 14.12 3.66
N ARG A 69 -30.80 14.69 2.60
CA ARG A 69 -31.14 16.02 2.08
C ARG A 69 -32.26 16.03 1.03
N LEU A 70 -32.67 14.86 0.51
CA LEU A 70 -33.80 14.79 -0.42
C LEU A 70 -35.05 15.41 0.20
N THR A 71 -35.64 16.37 -0.50
CA THR A 71 -36.89 17.01 -0.08
C THR A 71 -38.07 16.04 -0.14
N PHE A 72 -39.12 16.27 0.65
CA PHE A 72 -40.33 15.47 0.58
C PHE A 72 -40.92 15.47 -0.81
N ALA A 73 -40.98 16.64 -1.48
CA ALA A 73 -41.48 16.77 -2.85
C ALA A 73 -40.69 15.90 -3.83
N ARG A 74 -39.33 15.91 -3.71
CA ARG A 74 -38.47 15.07 -4.57
C ARG A 74 -38.66 13.57 -4.33
N LYS A 75 -38.86 13.14 -3.08
CA LYS A 75 -39.19 11.75 -2.76
C LYS A 75 -40.53 11.32 -3.41
N GLU A 76 -41.56 12.19 -3.39
CA GLU A 76 -42.83 11.94 -4.01
C GLU A 76 -42.73 11.86 -5.54
N GLU A 77 -41.90 12.70 -6.18
CA GLU A 77 -41.61 12.62 -7.61
C GLU A 77 -40.94 11.30 -7.99
N ILE A 78 -39.90 10.89 -7.22
CA ILE A 78 -39.22 9.61 -7.44
C ILE A 78 -40.19 8.44 -7.37
N LEU A 79 -41.10 8.40 -6.37
CA LEU A 79 -42.09 7.33 -6.23
C LEU A 79 -43.07 7.26 -7.40
N LYS A 80 -43.34 8.38 -8.06
CA LYS A 80 -44.22 8.45 -9.25
C LYS A 80 -43.50 8.13 -10.55
N ASP A 81 -42.18 8.25 -10.58
CA ASP A 81 -41.36 7.93 -11.78
C ASP A 81 -41.13 6.42 -11.89
N LYS A 82 -41.88 5.80 -12.80
CA LYS A 82 -41.80 4.36 -13.06
C LYS A 82 -40.40 3.91 -13.55
N ALA A 83 -39.67 4.78 -14.28
CA ALA A 83 -38.36 4.45 -14.81
C ALA A 83 -37.30 4.45 -13.68
N ILE A 84 -37.31 5.46 -12.85
CA ILE A 84 -36.43 5.53 -11.67
C ILE A 84 -36.75 4.39 -10.71
N MET A 85 -38.03 4.14 -10.40
CA MET A 85 -38.44 3.05 -9.52
C MET A 85 -38.03 1.66 -10.04
N LYS A 86 -38.06 1.45 -11.35
CA LYS A 86 -37.57 0.24 -11.98
C LYS A 86 -36.05 0.11 -11.78
N ARG A 87 -35.27 1.18 -12.05
CA ARG A 87 -33.81 1.19 -11.83
C ARG A 87 -33.44 0.91 -10.38
N ILE A 88 -34.17 1.48 -9.42
CA ILE A 88 -33.93 1.20 -7.97
C ILE A 88 -34.07 -0.30 -7.71
N LYS A 89 -35.14 -0.92 -8.21
CA LYS A 89 -35.36 -2.37 -8.03
C LYS A 89 -34.28 -3.21 -8.71
N ASP A 90 -33.88 -2.84 -9.94
CA ASP A 90 -32.88 -3.57 -10.71
C ASP A 90 -31.49 -3.48 -10.04
N VAL A 91 -31.11 -2.30 -9.55
CA VAL A 91 -29.83 -2.09 -8.83
C VAL A 91 -29.84 -2.83 -7.49
N TYR A 92 -30.95 -2.77 -6.74
CA TYR A 92 -31.07 -3.49 -5.49
C TYR A 92 -31.02 -5.00 -5.67
N ALA A 93 -31.67 -5.53 -6.72
CA ALA A 93 -31.58 -6.96 -7.04
C ALA A 93 -30.14 -7.40 -7.36
N LYS A 94 -29.36 -6.57 -8.09
CA LYS A 94 -27.93 -6.82 -8.34
C LYS A 94 -27.10 -6.76 -7.06
N PHE A 95 -27.39 -5.79 -6.20
CA PHE A 95 -26.74 -5.66 -4.90
C PHE A 95 -26.98 -6.89 -4.02
N ARG A 96 -28.24 -7.35 -3.92
CA ARG A 96 -28.54 -8.56 -3.16
C ARG A 96 -27.90 -9.81 -3.75
N ALA A 97 -27.94 -9.96 -5.09
CA ALA A 97 -27.28 -11.06 -5.77
C ALA A 97 -25.76 -11.10 -5.49
N TYR A 98 -25.14 -9.91 -5.37
CA TYR A 98 -23.74 -9.79 -4.98
C TYR A 98 -23.51 -10.13 -3.50
N MET A 99 -24.38 -9.65 -2.61
CA MET A 99 -24.21 -9.81 -1.15
C MET A 99 -24.56 -11.21 -0.64
N ASP A 100 -25.55 -11.87 -1.24
CA ASP A 100 -26.13 -13.15 -0.74
C ASP A 100 -25.31 -14.39 -1.15
N VAL A 101 -24.04 -14.20 -1.49
CA VAL A 101 -23.11 -15.30 -1.80
C VAL A 101 -22.31 -15.67 -0.55
N GLU A 102 -22.31 -16.97 -0.19
CA GLU A 102 -21.49 -17.45 0.91
C GLU A 102 -19.98 -17.26 0.61
N PRO A 103 -19.15 -16.87 1.62
CA PRO A 103 -17.72 -16.75 1.45
C PRO A 103 -17.07 -18.03 0.94
N ASP A 104 -16.05 -17.89 0.11
CA ASP A 104 -15.22 -19.00 -0.34
C ASP A 104 -14.40 -19.55 0.84
N LYS A 105 -14.80 -20.73 1.33
CA LYS A 105 -14.13 -21.42 2.45
C LYS A 105 -12.97 -22.31 2.00
N THR A 106 -12.66 -22.35 0.71
CA THR A 106 -11.54 -23.14 0.20
C THR A 106 -10.21 -22.42 0.41
N ARG A 107 -10.26 -21.10 0.54
CA ARG A 107 -9.11 -20.23 0.81
C ARG A 107 -9.01 -19.90 2.31
N PRO A 108 -7.79 -19.71 2.84
CA PRO A 108 -7.59 -19.25 4.22
C PRO A 108 -8.29 -17.92 4.50
N SER A 109 -8.80 -17.78 5.72
CA SER A 109 -9.36 -16.52 6.20
C SER A 109 -8.26 -15.57 6.70
N VAL A 110 -8.44 -14.25 6.48
CA VAL A 110 -7.42 -13.24 6.74
C VAL A 110 -7.95 -12.09 7.58
N ALA A 111 -7.19 -11.67 8.59
CA ALA A 111 -7.35 -10.39 9.26
C ALA A 111 -6.28 -9.42 8.77
N TYR A 112 -6.70 -8.28 8.24
CA TYR A 112 -5.83 -7.29 7.60
C TYR A 112 -5.78 -6.00 8.42
N PHE A 113 -4.60 -5.58 8.85
CA PHE A 113 -4.38 -4.42 9.71
C PHE A 113 -3.65 -3.30 8.97
N CYS A 114 -4.25 -2.12 8.94
CA CYS A 114 -3.66 -0.92 8.34
C CYS A 114 -4.20 0.34 9.00
N MET A 115 -3.39 1.39 9.12
CA MET A 115 -3.82 2.70 9.66
C MET A 115 -4.72 3.49 8.71
N GLU A 116 -4.73 3.18 7.42
CA GLU A 116 -5.43 3.96 6.41
C GLU A 116 -6.05 3.09 5.32
N TYR A 117 -7.26 3.48 4.85
CA TYR A 117 -7.98 2.82 3.78
C TYR A 117 -8.60 3.84 2.83
N GLY A 118 -8.12 3.90 1.60
CA GLY A 118 -8.61 4.78 0.54
C GLY A 118 -9.75 4.16 -0.23
N ILE A 119 -10.98 4.26 0.28
CA ILE A 119 -12.15 3.65 -0.34
C ILE A 119 -12.90 4.66 -1.23
N HIS A 120 -13.19 5.84 -0.69
CA HIS A 120 -13.86 6.94 -1.40
C HIS A 120 -13.63 8.27 -0.66
N SER A 121 -13.78 9.41 -1.37
CA SER A 121 -13.67 10.76 -0.79
C SER A 121 -14.68 11.06 0.32
N ALA A 122 -15.84 10.38 0.33
CA ALA A 122 -16.84 10.50 1.38
C ALA A 122 -16.36 9.98 2.74
N LEU A 123 -15.31 9.16 2.78
CA LEU A 123 -14.75 8.58 4.00
C LEU A 123 -13.27 8.95 4.10
N LYS A 124 -12.95 9.97 4.89
CA LYS A 124 -11.60 10.54 4.99
C LYS A 124 -10.71 9.75 5.96
N ILE A 125 -10.39 8.52 5.62
CA ILE A 125 -9.54 7.63 6.41
C ILE A 125 -8.28 7.19 5.68
N TYR A 126 -7.78 7.98 4.75
CA TYR A 126 -6.53 7.74 4.01
C TYR A 126 -5.82 9.06 3.69
N SER A 127 -4.53 8.98 3.39
CA SER A 127 -3.73 10.13 2.96
C SER A 127 -3.06 9.94 1.60
N GLY A 128 -2.57 8.76 1.29
CA GLY A 128 -1.76 8.51 0.10
C GLY A 128 -1.84 7.09 -0.44
N GLY A 129 -0.74 6.66 -1.09
CA GLY A 129 -0.67 5.40 -1.83
C GLY A 129 -0.91 4.15 -0.98
N LEU A 130 -0.44 4.14 0.27
CA LEU A 130 -0.66 3.02 1.19
C LEU A 130 -2.15 2.80 1.45
N GLY A 131 -2.88 3.88 1.75
CA GLY A 131 -4.32 3.80 1.98
C GLY A 131 -5.10 3.43 0.73
N MET A 132 -4.71 3.96 -0.43
CA MET A 132 -5.33 3.56 -1.70
C MET A 132 -5.14 2.07 -1.99
N LEU A 133 -3.95 1.54 -1.74
CA LEU A 133 -3.68 0.11 -1.87
C LEU A 133 -4.55 -0.71 -0.91
N ALA A 134 -4.59 -0.35 0.37
CA ALA A 134 -5.39 -1.07 1.36
C ALA A 134 -6.89 -1.01 1.02
N GLY A 135 -7.39 0.13 0.55
CA GLY A 135 -8.77 0.28 0.08
C GLY A 135 -9.09 -0.60 -1.13
N ASP A 136 -8.22 -0.61 -2.12
CA ASP A 136 -8.35 -1.46 -3.30
C ASP A 136 -8.27 -2.95 -2.93
N TYR A 137 -7.42 -3.31 -1.97
CA TYR A 137 -7.26 -4.67 -1.50
C TYR A 137 -8.53 -5.24 -0.85
N VAL A 138 -9.18 -4.47 0.04
CA VAL A 138 -10.44 -4.91 0.66
C VAL A 138 -11.62 -4.93 -0.32
N LYS A 139 -11.61 -4.08 -1.35
CA LYS A 139 -12.60 -4.14 -2.45
C LYS A 139 -12.44 -5.42 -3.27
N GLU A 140 -11.21 -5.75 -3.65
CA GLU A 140 -10.93 -6.99 -4.39
C GLU A 140 -11.23 -8.22 -3.55
N ALA A 141 -10.88 -8.21 -2.26
CA ALA A 141 -11.24 -9.30 -1.36
C ALA A 141 -12.76 -9.54 -1.32
N SER A 142 -13.54 -8.45 -1.41
CA SER A 142 -15.00 -8.54 -1.55
C SER A 142 -15.40 -9.12 -2.91
N ASP A 143 -14.85 -8.63 -4.01
CA ASP A 143 -15.18 -9.11 -5.36
C ASP A 143 -14.77 -10.58 -5.57
N SER A 144 -13.61 -10.97 -5.05
CA SER A 144 -13.13 -12.36 -5.04
C SER A 144 -13.78 -13.25 -3.98
N ASN A 145 -14.70 -12.72 -3.18
CA ASN A 145 -15.50 -13.42 -2.17
C ASN A 145 -14.67 -14.20 -1.15
N VAL A 146 -13.50 -13.70 -0.76
CA VAL A 146 -12.65 -14.33 0.25
C VAL A 146 -13.08 -13.92 1.66
N ASP A 147 -12.87 -14.81 2.63
CA ASP A 147 -13.17 -14.54 4.04
C ASP A 147 -12.10 -13.63 4.65
N MET A 148 -12.31 -12.32 4.53
CA MET A 148 -11.42 -11.29 5.07
C MET A 148 -12.18 -10.31 5.95
N CYS A 149 -11.54 -9.88 7.03
CA CYS A 149 -11.93 -8.68 7.76
C CYS A 149 -10.73 -7.73 7.86
N ALA A 150 -11.01 -6.46 8.06
CA ALA A 150 -9.97 -5.44 8.16
C ALA A 150 -10.16 -4.58 9.41
N VAL A 151 -9.07 -4.02 9.93
CA VAL A 151 -9.05 -3.17 11.12
C VAL A 151 -8.29 -1.89 10.83
N GLY A 152 -8.85 -0.76 11.26
CA GLY A 152 -8.25 0.56 11.11
C GLY A 152 -8.83 1.57 12.09
N PHE A 153 -8.76 2.85 11.75
CA PHE A 153 -9.24 3.96 12.58
C PHE A 153 -10.32 4.78 11.88
N LEU A 154 -11.26 5.30 12.66
CA LEU A 154 -12.16 6.35 12.25
C LEU A 154 -11.60 7.69 12.72
N TYR A 155 -11.06 8.47 11.82
CA TYR A 155 -10.46 9.75 12.15
C TYR A 155 -11.50 10.87 12.24
N ARG A 156 -11.45 11.68 13.31
CA ARG A 156 -12.35 12.82 13.50
C ARG A 156 -12.18 13.88 12.42
N PHE A 157 -10.93 14.20 12.06
CA PHE A 157 -10.59 15.19 11.04
C PHE A 157 -10.09 14.54 9.73
N GLY A 158 -9.67 13.29 9.79
CA GLY A 158 -9.09 12.57 8.65
C GLY A 158 -7.76 13.17 8.20
N TYR A 159 -7.56 13.24 6.87
CA TYR A 159 -6.46 13.96 6.25
C TYR A 159 -6.97 15.29 5.70
N PHE A 160 -6.12 16.31 5.63
CA PHE A 160 -6.54 17.66 5.30
C PHE A 160 -7.04 17.83 3.86
N THR A 161 -7.94 18.79 3.64
CA THR A 161 -8.23 19.34 2.32
C THR A 161 -7.25 20.46 2.03
N GLN A 162 -6.74 20.47 0.78
CA GLN A 162 -5.73 21.44 0.36
C GLN A 162 -6.39 22.65 -0.32
N SER A 163 -5.97 23.84 0.07
CA SER A 163 -6.12 25.05 -0.72
C SER A 163 -4.77 25.75 -0.86
N LEU A 164 -4.65 26.63 -1.86
CA LEU A 164 -3.48 27.47 -2.03
C LEU A 164 -3.83 28.93 -1.73
N SER A 165 -2.89 29.64 -1.11
CA SER A 165 -2.94 31.09 -1.00
C SER A 165 -2.69 31.75 -2.37
N MET A 166 -2.90 33.05 -2.47
CA MET A 166 -2.68 33.81 -3.70
C MET A 166 -1.23 33.75 -4.22
N ASP A 167 -0.28 33.50 -3.33
CA ASP A 167 1.15 33.32 -3.63
C ASP A 167 1.58 31.85 -3.75
N GLY A 168 0.62 30.91 -3.80
CA GLY A 168 0.87 29.48 -4.01
C GLY A 168 1.28 28.69 -2.77
N GLN A 169 1.15 29.27 -1.57
CA GLN A 169 1.44 28.55 -0.33
C GLN A 169 0.34 27.55 -0.01
N GLN A 170 0.70 26.31 0.28
CA GLN A 170 -0.25 25.28 0.70
C GLN A 170 -0.88 25.61 2.05
N ILE A 171 -2.19 25.49 2.12
CA ILE A 171 -2.99 25.62 3.35
C ILE A 171 -3.66 24.28 3.61
N ALA A 172 -3.40 23.72 4.79
CA ALA A 172 -4.01 22.47 5.24
C ALA A 172 -5.29 22.78 6.06
N ASN A 173 -6.45 22.40 5.53
CA ASN A 173 -7.73 22.62 6.17
C ASN A 173 -8.24 21.30 6.77
N TYR A 174 -8.47 21.28 8.08
CA TYR A 174 -9.01 20.11 8.79
C TYR A 174 -10.49 20.35 9.10
N GLU A 175 -11.35 19.52 8.52
CA GLU A 175 -12.79 19.59 8.72
C GLU A 175 -13.25 18.44 9.62
N THR A 176 -14.07 18.74 10.63
CA THR A 176 -14.66 17.72 11.50
C THR A 176 -15.63 16.83 10.70
N GLN A 177 -15.39 15.53 10.69
CA GLN A 177 -16.32 14.58 10.11
C GLN A 177 -17.54 14.36 11.01
N ASN A 178 -18.73 14.45 10.44
CA ASN A 178 -19.96 14.05 11.11
C ASN A 178 -20.18 12.54 10.84
N PHE A 179 -19.87 11.70 11.82
CA PHE A 179 -19.95 10.26 11.67
C PHE A 179 -21.36 9.74 11.39
N GLY A 180 -22.40 10.47 11.83
CA GLY A 180 -23.79 10.10 11.55
C GLY A 180 -24.20 10.24 10.08
N SER A 181 -23.47 11.02 9.30
CA SER A 181 -23.72 11.25 7.87
C SER A 181 -22.73 10.51 6.95
N LEU A 182 -21.92 9.62 7.49
CA LEU A 182 -20.99 8.78 6.73
C LEU A 182 -21.60 7.42 6.42
N PRO A 183 -21.13 6.72 5.38
CA PRO A 183 -21.58 5.36 5.04
C PRO A 183 -20.97 4.32 5.98
N ILE A 184 -21.18 4.48 7.28
CA ILE A 184 -20.66 3.63 8.36
C ILE A 184 -21.76 3.32 9.36
N GLU A 185 -21.61 2.22 10.10
CA GLU A 185 -22.53 1.83 11.14
C GLU A 185 -21.78 1.63 12.46
N ARG A 186 -22.38 2.08 13.57
CA ARG A 186 -21.84 1.80 14.89
C ARG A 186 -22.12 0.35 15.29
N GLU A 187 -21.11 -0.35 15.76
CA GLU A 187 -21.30 -1.70 16.32
C GLU A 187 -21.91 -1.61 17.72
N HIS A 188 -22.75 -2.59 18.04
CA HIS A 188 -23.44 -2.72 19.32
C HIS A 188 -23.18 -4.09 19.95
N ASP A 189 -23.23 -4.14 21.26
CA ASP A 189 -23.19 -5.38 22.01
C ASP A 189 -24.55 -6.13 21.95
N LYS A 190 -24.63 -7.27 22.62
CA LYS A 190 -25.88 -8.09 22.66
C LYS A 190 -27.05 -7.39 23.32
N ASP A 191 -26.79 -6.38 24.17
CA ASP A 191 -27.80 -5.63 24.92
C ASP A 191 -28.22 -4.35 24.19
N GLY A 192 -27.63 -4.09 22.99
CA GLY A 192 -27.92 -2.93 22.15
C GLY A 192 -27.15 -1.67 22.55
N ASN A 193 -26.17 -1.77 23.46
CA ASN A 193 -25.29 -0.67 23.79
C ASN A 193 -24.16 -0.56 22.77
N PRO A 194 -23.59 0.65 22.54
CA PRO A 194 -22.41 0.81 21.72
C PRO A 194 -21.28 -0.12 22.16
N LEU A 195 -20.70 -0.85 21.20
CA LEU A 195 -19.57 -1.74 21.48
C LEU A 195 -18.34 -0.90 21.83
N VAL A 196 -17.75 -1.16 22.98
CA VAL A 196 -16.55 -0.49 23.49
C VAL A 196 -15.41 -1.50 23.62
N ILE A 197 -14.23 -1.13 23.17
CA ILE A 197 -12.99 -1.89 23.39
C ILE A 197 -12.14 -1.13 24.39
N ASP A 198 -11.77 -1.84 25.47
CA ASP A 198 -10.90 -1.31 26.52
C ASP A 198 -9.46 -1.74 26.23
N VAL A 199 -8.65 -0.80 25.78
CA VAL A 199 -7.26 -1.07 25.38
C VAL A 199 -6.34 -0.74 26.55
N PRO A 200 -5.54 -1.70 27.06
CA PRO A 200 -4.67 -1.46 28.19
C PRO A 200 -3.44 -0.64 27.77
N TYR A 201 -3.22 0.44 28.49
CA TYR A 201 -1.97 1.19 28.56
C TYR A 201 -1.44 1.00 29.98
N THR A 202 -0.14 0.94 30.18
CA THR A 202 0.47 0.39 31.42
C THR A 202 -0.27 0.68 32.73
N ASN A 203 -0.76 1.89 32.93
CA ASN A 203 -1.42 2.30 34.18
C ASN A 203 -2.88 2.73 34.06
N TYR A 204 -3.47 2.66 32.86
CA TYR A 204 -4.84 3.06 32.58
C TYR A 204 -5.37 2.38 31.31
N GLN A 205 -6.61 2.61 30.97
CA GLN A 205 -7.25 2.09 29.77
C GLN A 205 -7.70 3.23 28.86
N VAL A 206 -7.59 2.99 27.55
CA VAL A 206 -8.20 3.85 26.53
C VAL A 206 -9.39 3.12 25.95
N HIS A 207 -10.53 3.81 25.89
CA HIS A 207 -11.79 3.28 25.46
C HIS A 207 -12.06 3.65 23.99
N ALA A 208 -12.30 2.67 23.14
CA ALA A 208 -12.59 2.92 21.73
C ALA A 208 -13.99 2.42 21.38
N TYR A 209 -14.81 3.29 20.76
CA TYR A 209 -16.01 2.86 20.06
C TYR A 209 -15.60 2.13 18.78
N VAL A 210 -16.46 1.21 18.35
CA VAL A 210 -16.27 0.43 17.14
C VAL A 210 -17.29 0.83 16.10
N TRP A 211 -16.79 1.19 14.93
CA TRP A 211 -17.59 1.47 13.75
C TRP A 211 -17.29 0.43 12.68
N ARG A 212 -18.28 0.13 11.83
CA ARG A 212 -18.14 -0.80 10.72
C ARG A 212 -18.38 -0.08 9.39
N VAL A 213 -17.47 -0.29 8.44
CA VAL A 213 -17.67 0.02 7.04
C VAL A 213 -17.94 -1.29 6.31
N ASN A 214 -19.07 -1.39 5.62
CA ASN A 214 -19.35 -2.51 4.75
C ASN A 214 -18.70 -2.24 3.38
N VAL A 215 -17.59 -2.89 3.09
CA VAL A 215 -16.89 -2.81 1.80
C VAL A 215 -17.34 -4.00 0.96
N GLY A 216 -18.54 -3.90 0.36
CA GLY A 216 -19.20 -5.07 -0.19
C GLY A 216 -19.43 -6.11 0.90
N ARG A 217 -18.87 -7.30 0.74
CA ARG A 217 -18.94 -8.43 1.69
C ARG A 217 -17.90 -8.33 2.81
N VAL A 218 -16.81 -7.58 2.62
CA VAL A 218 -15.75 -7.40 3.63
C VAL A 218 -16.18 -6.38 4.68
N LYS A 219 -15.96 -6.71 5.94
CA LYS A 219 -16.17 -5.80 7.06
C LYS A 219 -14.87 -5.15 7.47
N LEU A 220 -14.83 -3.82 7.40
CA LEU A 220 -13.75 -2.99 7.91
C LEU A 220 -14.19 -2.39 9.24
N TYR A 221 -13.53 -2.77 10.32
CA TYR A 221 -13.78 -2.24 11.65
C TYR A 221 -12.85 -1.07 11.93
N LEU A 222 -13.44 0.03 12.41
CA LEU A 222 -12.74 1.27 12.70
C LEU A 222 -12.85 1.61 14.17
N LEU A 223 -11.71 1.85 14.82
CA LEU A 223 -11.63 2.25 16.22
C LEU A 223 -11.67 3.77 16.34
N ASP A 224 -12.43 4.26 17.33
CA ASP A 224 -12.68 5.70 17.60
C ASP A 224 -12.51 6.00 19.08
N THR A 225 -11.47 6.77 19.43
CA THR A 225 -11.17 7.19 20.80
C THR A 225 -11.74 8.57 21.17
N ASP A 226 -12.33 9.29 20.21
CA ASP A 226 -12.92 10.60 20.45
C ASP A 226 -14.30 10.49 21.09
N ASN A 227 -14.32 10.07 22.36
CA ASN A 227 -15.52 9.82 23.13
C ASN A 227 -15.36 10.30 24.59
N GLU A 228 -16.48 10.39 25.30
CA GLU A 228 -16.57 10.93 26.65
C GLU A 228 -15.89 10.08 27.74
N MET A 229 -15.58 8.82 27.47
CA MET A 229 -14.91 7.94 28.45
C MET A 229 -13.41 8.21 28.56
N ASN A 230 -12.85 8.85 27.55
CA ASN A 230 -11.42 9.17 27.51
C ASN A 230 -11.12 10.57 28.00
N SER A 231 -9.89 10.74 28.51
CA SER A 231 -9.32 12.04 28.83
C SER A 231 -9.11 12.89 27.58
N ASP A 232 -9.03 14.22 27.75
CA ASP A 232 -8.73 15.13 26.64
C ASP A 232 -7.33 14.89 26.03
N PHE A 233 -6.48 14.14 26.72
CA PHE A 233 -5.16 13.71 26.24
C PHE A 233 -5.24 12.46 25.33
N ASP A 234 -6.26 11.61 25.50
CA ASP A 234 -6.40 10.36 24.76
C ASP A 234 -7.42 10.41 23.62
N LYS A 235 -8.41 11.30 23.70
CA LYS A 235 -9.34 11.56 22.58
C LYS A 235 -8.61 11.82 21.25
N PRO A 236 -7.51 12.62 21.21
CA PRO A 236 -6.80 12.92 19.98
C PRO A 236 -6.08 11.76 19.29
N ILE A 237 -5.98 10.57 19.89
CA ILE A 237 -5.33 9.40 19.26
C ILE A 237 -5.91 9.13 17.87
N THR A 238 -7.24 9.23 17.71
CA THR A 238 -7.91 9.06 16.42
C THR A 238 -8.42 10.37 15.81
N HIS A 239 -7.79 11.52 16.09
CA HIS A 239 -8.18 12.78 15.48
C HIS A 239 -7.68 12.92 14.05
N ALA A 240 -6.39 12.75 13.82
CA ALA A 240 -5.77 12.97 12.52
C ALA A 240 -4.82 11.84 12.12
N LEU A 241 -4.89 11.46 10.86
CA LEU A 241 -3.95 10.52 10.25
C LEU A 241 -2.56 11.17 10.13
N TYR A 242 -1.54 10.51 10.65
CA TYR A 242 -0.17 11.02 10.76
C TYR A 242 -0.05 12.35 11.52
N GLY A 243 -0.99 12.60 12.43
CA GLY A 243 -0.99 13.77 13.31
C GLY A 243 -0.33 13.50 14.66
N GLY A 244 0.07 14.59 15.34
CA GLY A 244 0.70 14.51 16.65
C GLY A 244 2.20 14.22 16.60
N ASP A 245 2.74 13.88 17.78
CA ASP A 245 4.14 13.55 17.99
C ASP A 245 4.38 12.03 18.01
N TRP A 246 5.62 11.63 18.32
CA TRP A 246 5.99 10.22 18.45
C TRP A 246 5.24 9.47 19.56
N GLU A 247 4.82 10.16 20.60
CA GLU A 247 4.01 9.57 21.66
C GLU A 247 2.60 9.26 21.15
N ASN A 248 1.98 10.19 20.43
CA ASN A 248 0.70 9.93 19.78
C ASN A 248 0.80 8.80 18.74
N ARG A 249 1.92 8.75 18.01
CA ARG A 249 2.18 7.66 17.05
C ARG A 249 2.22 6.30 17.74
N LEU A 250 2.96 6.17 18.85
CA LEU A 250 2.99 4.92 19.63
C LEU A 250 1.60 4.54 20.15
N LYS A 251 0.83 5.52 20.65
CA LYS A 251 -0.55 5.27 21.09
C LYS A 251 -1.44 4.76 19.97
N GLN A 252 -1.31 5.30 18.76
CA GLN A 252 -2.04 4.81 17.58
C GLN A 252 -1.67 3.36 17.26
N GLU A 253 -0.40 3.00 17.32
CA GLU A 253 0.04 1.63 17.01
C GLU A 253 -0.39 0.62 18.06
N ILE A 254 -0.39 1.01 19.34
CA ILE A 254 -0.98 0.20 20.43
C ILE A 254 -2.48 -0.02 20.17
N LEU A 255 -3.20 1.04 19.85
CA LEU A 255 -4.63 0.98 19.57
C LEU A 255 -4.93 0.07 18.36
N LEU A 256 -4.17 0.20 17.26
CA LEU A 256 -4.38 -0.59 16.06
C LEU A 256 -4.10 -2.08 16.31
N GLY A 257 -2.92 -2.40 16.82
CA GLY A 257 -2.47 -3.78 16.97
C GLY A 257 -3.19 -4.46 18.13
N ILE A 258 -3.01 -3.96 19.34
CA ILE A 258 -3.59 -4.56 20.55
C ILE A 258 -5.10 -4.33 20.57
N GLY A 259 -5.56 -3.10 20.39
CA GLY A 259 -6.98 -2.77 20.35
C GLY A 259 -7.72 -3.52 19.25
N GLY A 260 -7.11 -3.65 18.07
CA GLY A 260 -7.66 -4.41 16.95
C GLY A 260 -7.82 -5.89 17.25
N MET A 261 -6.86 -6.52 17.91
CA MET A 261 -6.98 -7.93 18.32
C MET A 261 -8.03 -8.13 19.42
N LEU A 262 -8.09 -7.23 20.40
CA LEU A 262 -9.14 -7.25 21.42
C LEU A 262 -10.53 -7.08 20.82
N LEU A 263 -10.66 -6.24 19.78
CA LEU A 263 -11.88 -6.08 19.00
C LEU A 263 -12.30 -7.41 18.35
N LEU A 264 -11.39 -8.05 17.59
CA LEU A 264 -11.68 -9.30 16.92
C LEU A 264 -12.09 -10.39 17.94
N LYS A 265 -11.40 -10.46 19.07
CA LYS A 265 -11.74 -11.39 20.17
C LYS A 265 -13.13 -11.11 20.72
N LYS A 266 -13.49 -9.84 20.97
CA LYS A 266 -14.82 -9.46 21.50
C LYS A 266 -15.94 -9.75 20.51
N LEU A 267 -15.67 -9.68 19.20
CA LEU A 267 -16.61 -10.08 18.15
C LEU A 267 -16.61 -11.59 17.86
N GLY A 268 -15.75 -12.38 18.52
CA GLY A 268 -15.61 -13.82 18.28
C GLY A 268 -15.01 -14.16 16.91
N ILE A 269 -14.24 -13.25 16.31
CA ILE A 269 -13.62 -13.42 15.01
C ILE A 269 -12.20 -14.00 15.17
N LYS A 270 -11.98 -15.20 14.64
CA LYS A 270 -10.66 -15.82 14.50
C LYS A 270 -10.36 -16.02 13.02
N LYS A 271 -9.12 -15.80 12.63
CA LYS A 271 -8.66 -15.93 11.24
C LYS A 271 -7.45 -16.85 11.17
N ASP A 272 -7.22 -17.42 9.99
CA ASP A 272 -6.09 -18.32 9.74
C ASP A 272 -4.77 -17.55 9.63
N VAL A 273 -4.81 -16.31 9.07
CA VAL A 273 -3.65 -15.46 8.84
C VAL A 273 -3.93 -14.03 9.30
N TYR A 274 -2.90 -13.41 9.87
CA TYR A 274 -2.90 -12.03 10.34
C TYR A 274 -1.87 -11.23 9.53
N HIS A 275 -2.34 -10.31 8.71
CA HIS A 275 -1.51 -9.54 7.80
C HIS A 275 -1.25 -8.14 8.35
N CYS A 276 0.02 -7.86 8.69
CA CYS A 276 0.51 -6.55 9.06
C CYS A 276 0.87 -5.76 7.79
N ASN A 277 0.01 -4.85 7.37
CA ASN A 277 0.28 -3.97 6.24
C ASN A 277 1.03 -2.73 6.73
N GLU A 278 2.35 -2.80 6.72
CA GLU A 278 3.33 -1.90 7.34
C GLU A 278 3.60 -2.20 8.82
N GLY A 279 4.73 -1.71 9.33
CA GLY A 279 5.22 -1.94 10.69
C GLY A 279 4.27 -1.45 11.79
N HIS A 280 3.50 -0.41 11.52
CA HIS A 280 2.54 0.17 12.48
C HIS A 280 1.45 -0.80 12.96
N ALA A 281 1.27 -1.93 12.29
CA ALA A 281 0.31 -2.96 12.67
C ALA A 281 0.91 -4.07 13.55
N ALA A 282 2.23 -4.10 13.74
CA ALA A 282 2.97 -5.24 14.31
C ALA A 282 2.56 -5.63 15.74
N LEU A 283 2.05 -4.70 16.54
CA LEU A 283 1.60 -4.99 17.90
C LEU A 283 0.36 -5.91 17.97
N CYS A 284 -0.29 -6.21 16.83
CA CYS A 284 -1.30 -7.27 16.81
C CYS A 284 -0.68 -8.63 17.19
N ASN A 285 0.57 -8.87 16.81
CA ASN A 285 1.29 -10.08 17.16
C ASN A 285 1.61 -10.16 18.67
N LEU A 286 1.86 -9.02 19.32
CA LEU A 286 2.05 -8.98 20.77
C LEU A 286 0.80 -9.44 21.52
N GLN A 287 -0.38 -8.94 21.13
CA GLN A 287 -1.62 -9.38 21.75
C GLN A 287 -1.89 -10.88 21.48
N ARG A 288 -1.59 -11.37 20.29
CA ARG A 288 -1.71 -12.78 19.94
C ARG A 288 -0.79 -13.66 20.81
N LEU A 289 0.44 -13.22 21.10
CA LEU A 289 1.34 -13.88 22.04
C LEU A 289 0.72 -13.98 23.42
N CYS A 290 0.19 -12.88 23.95
CA CYS A 290 -0.50 -12.85 25.23
C CYS A 290 -1.71 -13.82 25.27
N ASP A 291 -2.51 -13.83 24.21
CA ASP A 291 -3.70 -14.70 24.14
C ASP A 291 -3.31 -16.19 24.19
N TYR A 292 -2.29 -16.65 23.45
CA TYR A 292 -1.81 -18.03 23.51
C TYR A 292 -1.21 -18.41 24.87
N ILE A 293 -0.55 -17.49 25.53
CA ILE A 293 0.01 -17.71 26.87
C ILE A 293 -1.11 -17.83 27.91
N GLU A 294 -2.08 -16.90 27.88
CA GLU A 294 -3.16 -16.83 28.86
C GLU A 294 -4.22 -17.92 28.65
N GLU A 295 -4.63 -18.19 27.40
CA GLU A 295 -5.74 -19.09 27.08
C GLU A 295 -5.29 -20.55 26.92
N ASP A 296 -4.15 -20.77 26.28
CA ASP A 296 -3.65 -22.09 25.92
C ASP A 296 -2.53 -22.60 26.86
N GLY A 297 -2.08 -21.78 27.80
CA GLY A 297 -1.04 -22.13 28.78
C GLY A 297 0.33 -22.40 28.18
N LEU A 298 0.66 -21.78 27.04
CA LEU A 298 1.95 -21.88 26.38
C LEU A 298 2.96 -20.95 27.04
N ASN A 299 4.23 -21.30 26.96
CA ASN A 299 5.30 -20.32 27.25
C ASN A 299 5.55 -19.41 26.04
N PHE A 300 6.35 -18.35 26.24
CA PHE A 300 6.65 -17.36 25.20
C PHE A 300 7.20 -17.99 23.91
N ASN A 301 8.20 -18.87 24.02
CA ASN A 301 8.83 -19.48 22.85
C ASN A 301 7.86 -20.36 22.06
N GLN A 302 6.99 -21.09 22.75
CA GLN A 302 5.93 -21.92 22.13
C GLN A 302 4.87 -21.07 21.44
N ALA A 303 4.43 -19.99 22.10
CA ALA A 303 3.46 -19.05 21.52
C ALA A 303 4.04 -18.32 20.31
N LEU A 304 5.35 -17.97 20.33
CA LEU A 304 6.02 -17.31 19.22
C LEU A 304 6.04 -18.17 17.96
N GLU A 305 6.23 -19.48 18.06
CA GLU A 305 6.14 -20.38 16.90
C GLU A 305 4.77 -20.31 16.20
N LEU A 306 3.70 -20.24 16.97
CA LEU A 306 2.33 -20.15 16.43
C LEU A 306 2.03 -18.78 15.82
N VAL A 307 2.42 -17.71 16.52
CA VAL A 307 2.19 -16.32 16.05
C VAL A 307 2.95 -16.07 14.77
N ARG A 308 4.23 -16.47 14.70
CA ARG A 308 5.04 -16.36 13.48
C ARG A 308 4.42 -17.11 12.31
N ALA A 309 4.01 -18.36 12.53
CA ALA A 309 3.52 -19.24 11.47
C ALA A 309 2.26 -18.72 10.75
N SER A 310 1.50 -17.82 11.37
CA SER A 310 0.28 -17.23 10.81
C SER A 310 0.37 -15.70 10.70
N GLY A 311 1.57 -15.14 10.61
CA GLY A 311 1.84 -13.71 10.53
C GLY A 311 2.62 -13.33 9.28
N LEU A 312 2.05 -12.45 8.46
CA LEU A 312 2.68 -11.84 7.30
C LEU A 312 2.96 -10.36 7.57
N TYR A 313 4.16 -9.91 7.24
CA TYR A 313 4.53 -8.50 7.26
C TYR A 313 4.84 -8.00 5.85
N THR A 314 4.07 -7.02 5.38
CA THR A 314 4.33 -6.31 4.13
C THR A 314 4.94 -4.95 4.43
N VAL A 315 6.17 -4.72 3.98
CA VAL A 315 6.87 -3.44 4.09
C VAL A 315 6.57 -2.56 2.88
N HIS A 316 6.25 -1.28 3.13
CA HIS A 316 6.03 -0.27 2.09
C HIS A 316 7.10 0.82 2.09
N THR A 317 7.89 0.87 3.13
CA THR A 317 8.92 1.89 3.34
C THR A 317 10.21 1.49 2.63
N PRO A 318 10.77 2.31 1.72
CA PRO A 318 11.95 1.95 0.94
C PRO A 318 13.28 2.36 1.60
N VAL A 319 13.24 3.03 2.76
CA VAL A 319 14.43 3.54 3.46
C VAL A 319 14.34 3.32 4.96
N PRO A 320 15.45 2.99 5.66
CA PRO A 320 15.42 2.74 7.10
C PRO A 320 14.85 3.90 7.93
N ALA A 321 15.20 5.14 7.58
CA ALA A 321 14.75 6.34 8.32
C ALA A 321 13.22 6.58 8.26
N GLY A 322 12.51 5.88 7.39
CA GLY A 322 11.05 5.98 7.27
C GLY A 322 10.27 5.00 8.16
N HIS A 323 10.96 4.10 8.89
CA HIS A 323 10.32 3.20 9.85
C HIS A 323 10.00 3.90 11.17
N ASP A 324 9.08 3.31 11.94
CA ASP A 324 8.72 3.83 13.26
C ASP A 324 9.70 3.31 14.32
N TYR A 325 10.38 4.27 14.96
CA TYR A 325 11.37 4.02 16.01
C TYR A 325 10.97 4.72 17.30
N PHE A 326 10.97 4.00 18.42
CA PHE A 326 10.58 4.53 19.71
C PHE A 326 11.75 4.43 20.70
N GLU A 327 12.03 5.54 21.41
CA GLU A 327 12.97 5.55 22.52
C GLU A 327 12.51 4.56 23.60
N GLU A 328 13.44 3.83 24.21
CA GLU A 328 13.14 2.81 25.22
C GLU A 328 12.30 3.35 26.36
N GLY A 329 12.59 4.57 26.86
CA GLY A 329 11.81 5.19 27.92
C GLY A 329 10.35 5.48 27.53
N LEU A 330 10.12 5.96 26.30
CA LEU A 330 8.78 6.16 25.78
C LEU A 330 8.03 4.85 25.60
N PHE A 331 8.70 3.86 24.99
CA PHE A 331 8.11 2.54 24.78
C PHE A 331 7.75 1.88 26.10
N GLY A 332 8.67 1.93 27.10
CA GLY A 332 8.46 1.38 28.43
C GLY A 332 7.31 2.03 29.21
N LYS A 333 7.06 3.33 28.97
CA LYS A 333 5.93 4.05 29.58
C LYS A 333 4.60 3.36 29.30
N TYR A 334 4.40 2.84 28.08
CA TYR A 334 3.16 2.22 27.63
C TYR A 334 3.19 0.69 27.61
N MET A 335 4.36 0.11 27.46
CA MET A 335 4.53 -1.33 27.22
C MET A 335 5.18 -2.07 28.39
N GLY A 336 5.54 -1.37 29.47
CA GLY A 336 6.28 -1.94 30.60
C GLY A 336 5.60 -3.07 31.36
N GLY A 337 4.28 -3.25 31.21
CA GLY A 337 3.53 -4.36 31.80
C GLY A 337 3.56 -5.66 30.99
N TYR A 338 4.04 -5.64 29.74
CA TYR A 338 3.96 -6.80 28.85
C TYR A 338 5.00 -7.89 29.14
N PRO A 339 6.23 -7.62 29.57
CA PRO A 339 7.18 -8.67 29.93
C PRO A 339 6.62 -9.68 30.97
N GLN A 340 5.92 -9.19 31.98
CA GLN A 340 5.29 -10.05 32.96
C GLN A 340 4.20 -10.95 32.36
N LYS A 341 3.39 -10.42 31.43
CA LYS A 341 2.36 -11.20 30.72
C LYS A 341 2.97 -12.26 29.80
N LEU A 342 4.13 -11.94 29.20
CA LEU A 342 4.84 -12.83 28.30
C LEU A 342 5.72 -13.86 29.05
N GLY A 343 6.03 -13.62 30.33
CA GLY A 343 6.94 -14.46 31.12
C GLY A 343 8.41 -14.32 30.71
N ILE A 344 8.81 -13.15 30.19
CA ILE A 344 10.18 -12.83 29.77
C ILE A 344 10.68 -11.57 30.46
N SER A 345 11.99 -11.30 30.38
CA SER A 345 12.58 -10.07 30.91
C SER A 345 12.25 -8.86 30.04
N TRP A 346 12.48 -7.64 30.60
CA TRP A 346 12.38 -6.41 29.80
C TRP A 346 13.39 -6.40 28.65
N ASP A 347 14.63 -6.84 28.91
CA ASP A 347 15.68 -6.86 27.90
C ASP A 347 15.36 -7.80 26.73
N GLU A 348 14.80 -8.97 26.99
CA GLU A 348 14.30 -9.86 25.95
C GLU A 348 13.17 -9.22 25.14
N PHE A 349 12.24 -8.55 25.82
CA PHE A 349 11.11 -7.91 25.14
C PHE A 349 11.56 -6.73 24.25
N ILE A 350 12.35 -5.80 24.78
CA ILE A 350 12.83 -4.64 24.01
C ILE A 350 13.77 -5.07 22.89
N GLY A 351 14.56 -6.13 23.12
CA GLY A 351 15.46 -6.74 22.14
C GLY A 351 14.73 -7.25 20.88
N MET A 352 13.45 -7.60 20.98
CA MET A 352 12.67 -8.01 19.80
C MET A 352 12.49 -6.90 18.77
N GLY A 353 12.60 -5.64 19.16
CA GLY A 353 12.54 -4.49 18.27
C GLY A 353 13.90 -3.92 17.87
N ARG A 354 15.00 -4.61 18.20
CA ARG A 354 16.38 -4.20 17.91
C ARG A 354 17.03 -5.14 16.91
N THR A 355 17.88 -4.62 16.05
CA THR A 355 18.68 -5.45 15.13
C THR A 355 19.79 -6.19 15.88
N ASN A 356 20.34 -5.56 16.92
CA ASN A 356 21.18 -6.20 17.91
C ASN A 356 20.47 -6.12 19.27
N PRO A 357 19.92 -7.23 19.78
CA PRO A 357 19.18 -7.25 21.06
C PRO A 357 19.94 -6.67 22.23
N ASP A 358 21.27 -6.82 22.24
CA ASP A 358 22.17 -6.38 23.32
C ASP A 358 22.61 -4.91 23.20
N ASP A 359 22.26 -4.22 22.13
CA ASP A 359 22.58 -2.80 21.96
C ASP A 359 21.54 -1.90 22.63
N HIS A 360 21.80 -1.51 23.88
CA HIS A 360 20.94 -0.60 24.65
C HIS A 360 20.85 0.82 24.08
N GLY A 361 21.66 1.18 23.10
CA GLY A 361 21.57 2.47 22.37
C GLY A 361 20.60 2.42 21.20
N GLU A 362 20.17 1.23 20.76
CA GLU A 362 19.25 1.07 19.66
C GLU A 362 17.80 1.26 20.12
N LYS A 363 17.04 2.08 19.38
CA LYS A 363 15.62 2.28 19.63
C LYS A 363 14.80 1.05 19.25
N PHE A 364 13.62 0.92 19.84
CA PHE A 364 12.67 -0.11 19.41
C PHE A 364 12.09 0.23 18.05
N CYS A 365 12.30 -0.62 17.07
CA CYS A 365 11.80 -0.49 15.71
C CYS A 365 10.63 -1.45 15.48
N MET A 366 9.48 -0.90 15.07
CA MET A 366 8.27 -1.70 14.81
C MET A 366 8.45 -2.67 13.64
N SER A 367 9.22 -2.29 12.63
CA SER A 367 9.52 -3.16 11.49
C SER A 367 10.42 -4.33 11.87
N THR A 368 11.39 -4.10 12.75
CA THR A 368 12.21 -5.18 13.33
C THR A 368 11.36 -6.13 14.16
N PHE A 369 10.48 -5.59 15.00
CA PHE A 369 9.52 -6.39 15.75
C PHE A 369 8.59 -7.21 14.83
N ALA A 370 8.11 -6.61 13.72
CA ALA A 370 7.32 -7.31 12.72
C ALA A 370 8.10 -8.47 12.09
N CYS A 371 9.36 -8.26 11.68
CA CYS A 371 10.22 -9.31 11.14
C CYS A 371 10.45 -10.46 12.15
N ASN A 372 10.58 -10.15 13.45
CA ASN A 372 10.78 -11.14 14.49
C ASN A 372 9.50 -11.89 14.87
N THR A 373 8.32 -11.34 14.62
CA THR A 373 7.03 -11.92 14.99
C THR A 373 6.20 -12.42 13.82
N CYS A 374 6.63 -12.19 12.57
CA CYS A 374 6.05 -12.76 11.35
C CYS A 374 7.04 -13.76 10.74
N GLN A 375 6.52 -14.87 10.21
CA GLN A 375 7.34 -15.84 9.49
C GLN A 375 7.72 -15.35 8.11
N GLU A 376 6.77 -14.70 7.42
CA GLU A 376 6.95 -14.21 6.08
C GLU A 376 7.02 -12.68 6.04
N VAL A 377 7.91 -12.17 5.20
CA VAL A 377 8.11 -10.73 4.96
C VAL A 377 8.17 -10.49 3.47
N ASN A 378 7.46 -9.46 2.97
CA ASN A 378 7.52 -9.11 1.56
C ASN A 378 7.57 -7.61 1.30
N GLY A 379 8.27 -7.24 0.21
CA GLY A 379 8.17 -5.92 -0.40
C GLY A 379 7.02 -5.84 -1.40
N VAL A 380 6.80 -4.65 -1.97
CA VAL A 380 5.65 -4.32 -2.82
C VAL A 380 6.00 -4.13 -4.30
N SER A 381 7.21 -4.48 -4.69
CA SER A 381 7.71 -4.70 -6.06
C SER A 381 8.96 -5.57 -5.99
N TRP A 382 9.41 -6.12 -7.13
CA TRP A 382 10.64 -6.89 -7.16
C TRP A 382 11.84 -6.10 -6.63
N LEU A 383 12.04 -4.89 -7.15
CA LEU A 383 13.15 -4.05 -6.70
C LEU A 383 13.05 -3.70 -5.21
N HIS A 384 11.85 -3.42 -4.73
CA HIS A 384 11.64 -3.12 -3.32
C HIS A 384 11.90 -4.34 -2.42
N GLY A 385 11.60 -5.55 -2.89
CA GLY A 385 12.01 -6.79 -2.24
C GLY A 385 13.53 -6.86 -2.07
N GLU A 386 14.29 -6.58 -3.14
CA GLU A 386 15.76 -6.56 -3.09
C GLU A 386 16.31 -5.44 -2.19
N VAL A 387 15.69 -4.26 -2.20
CA VAL A 387 16.02 -3.17 -1.27
C VAL A 387 15.74 -3.59 0.18
N SER A 388 14.61 -4.25 0.43
CA SER A 388 14.19 -4.70 1.76
C SER A 388 15.08 -5.81 2.31
N LYS A 389 15.58 -6.73 1.46
CA LYS A 389 16.60 -7.71 1.87
C LYS A 389 17.84 -7.04 2.45
N LYS A 390 18.31 -5.96 1.80
CA LYS A 390 19.46 -5.18 2.28
C LYS A 390 19.14 -4.40 3.55
N MET A 391 17.95 -3.80 3.59
CA MET A 391 17.50 -2.98 4.72
C MET A 391 17.36 -3.79 6.01
N PHE A 392 16.85 -5.02 5.90
CA PHE A 392 16.66 -5.92 7.05
C PHE A 392 17.82 -6.88 7.31
N ALA A 393 18.90 -6.82 6.50
CA ALA A 393 20.07 -7.66 6.70
C ALA A 393 20.66 -7.61 8.14
N PRO A 394 20.68 -6.46 8.83
CA PRO A 394 21.17 -6.43 10.22
C PRO A 394 20.38 -7.30 11.20
N ILE A 395 19.12 -7.64 10.91
CA ILE A 395 18.30 -8.52 11.77
C ILE A 395 18.80 -9.98 11.70
N TRP A 396 19.23 -10.42 10.51
CA TRP A 396 19.65 -11.80 10.25
C TRP A 396 21.18 -11.90 10.11
N GLN A 397 21.85 -11.67 11.19
CA GLN A 397 23.32 -11.67 11.23
C GLN A 397 23.92 -13.00 10.79
N GLY A 398 25.02 -12.93 10.05
CA GLY A 398 25.71 -14.11 9.50
C GLY A 398 25.21 -14.57 8.14
N TYR A 399 24.14 -13.96 7.62
CA TYR A 399 23.65 -14.15 6.26
C TYR A 399 23.87 -12.89 5.41
N TYR A 400 24.14 -13.07 4.14
CA TYR A 400 24.23 -11.96 3.19
C TYR A 400 22.83 -11.51 2.77
N PRO A 401 22.66 -10.24 2.35
CA PRO A 401 21.34 -9.71 1.98
C PRO A 401 20.60 -10.56 0.93
N GLU A 402 21.33 -11.10 -0.04
CA GLU A 402 20.75 -11.93 -1.12
C GLU A 402 20.13 -13.24 -0.60
N GLU A 403 20.54 -13.72 0.56
CA GLU A 403 20.06 -14.96 1.17
C GLU A 403 18.80 -14.76 2.03
N ASN A 404 18.45 -13.50 2.34
CA ASN A 404 17.33 -13.21 3.20
C ASN A 404 16.00 -13.58 2.54
N HIS A 405 15.09 -14.15 3.34
CA HIS A 405 13.79 -14.67 2.87
C HIS A 405 12.73 -13.60 2.64
N VAL A 406 13.12 -12.36 2.37
CA VAL A 406 12.18 -11.30 2.00
C VAL A 406 11.72 -11.52 0.57
N GLY A 407 10.43 -11.83 0.42
CA GLY A 407 9.79 -11.99 -0.87
C GLY A 407 9.26 -10.66 -1.42
N TYR A 408 8.45 -10.76 -2.48
CA TYR A 408 7.72 -9.62 -2.99
C TYR A 408 6.38 -10.02 -3.61
N VAL A 409 5.42 -9.10 -3.54
CA VAL A 409 4.21 -9.09 -4.34
C VAL A 409 4.09 -7.69 -4.90
N THR A 410 4.21 -7.55 -6.21
CA THR A 410 4.08 -6.23 -6.85
C THR A 410 2.65 -5.75 -6.72
N ASN A 411 2.48 -4.50 -6.29
CA ASN A 411 1.17 -3.92 -6.12
C ASN A 411 0.37 -3.94 -7.43
N GLY A 412 -0.93 -3.91 -7.30
CA GLY A 412 -1.89 -3.75 -8.36
C GLY A 412 -3.01 -2.82 -7.94
N VAL A 413 -3.99 -2.60 -8.80
CA VAL A 413 -5.11 -1.70 -8.57
C VAL A 413 -6.45 -2.37 -8.85
N HIS A 414 -7.48 -1.98 -8.12
CA HIS A 414 -8.82 -2.53 -8.26
C HIS A 414 -9.45 -2.05 -9.57
N PHE A 415 -9.47 -2.91 -10.58
CA PHE A 415 -9.96 -2.58 -11.93
C PHE A 415 -11.35 -1.93 -11.93
N PRO A 416 -12.37 -2.45 -11.22
CA PRO A 416 -13.71 -1.86 -11.24
C PRO A 416 -13.77 -0.45 -10.64
N THR A 417 -12.85 -0.08 -9.75
CA THR A 417 -12.76 1.27 -9.19
C THR A 417 -12.16 2.27 -10.18
N TRP A 418 -11.09 1.88 -10.87
CA TRP A 418 -10.24 2.82 -11.61
C TRP A 418 -10.50 2.88 -13.10
N ALA A 419 -10.94 1.79 -13.74
CA ALA A 419 -11.32 1.80 -15.15
C ALA A 419 -12.59 2.63 -15.36
N ALA A 420 -12.53 3.62 -16.25
CA ALA A 420 -13.67 4.44 -16.61
C ALA A 420 -14.79 3.62 -17.26
N ALA A 421 -16.03 4.08 -17.15
CA ALA A 421 -17.21 3.41 -17.72
C ALA A 421 -17.07 3.17 -19.22
N GLU A 422 -16.51 4.13 -19.94
CA GLU A 422 -16.26 4.08 -21.38
C GLU A 422 -15.28 2.95 -21.75
N TRP A 423 -14.22 2.79 -20.99
CA TRP A 423 -13.29 1.68 -21.18
C TRP A 423 -13.91 0.34 -20.84
N ARG A 424 -14.67 0.26 -19.75
CA ARG A 424 -15.38 -0.98 -19.39
C ARG A 424 -16.39 -1.38 -20.48
N ALA A 425 -17.03 -0.42 -21.12
CA ALA A 425 -17.94 -0.69 -22.25
C ALA A 425 -17.17 -1.29 -23.44
N LEU A 426 -15.98 -0.76 -23.78
CA LEU A 426 -15.12 -1.33 -24.82
C LEU A 426 -14.62 -2.72 -24.46
N TYR A 427 -14.13 -2.91 -23.23
CA TYR A 427 -13.66 -4.22 -22.77
C TYR A 427 -14.79 -5.26 -22.80
N ASN A 428 -15.97 -4.92 -22.32
CA ASN A 428 -17.14 -5.81 -22.41
C ASN A 428 -17.54 -6.17 -23.86
N LYS A 429 -17.24 -5.30 -24.83
CA LYS A 429 -17.56 -5.52 -26.23
C LYS A 429 -16.55 -6.42 -26.95
N TYR A 430 -15.25 -6.27 -26.62
CA TYR A 430 -14.14 -6.90 -27.36
C TYR A 430 -13.43 -8.01 -26.59
N PHE A 431 -13.57 -8.06 -25.25
CA PHE A 431 -12.94 -9.07 -24.43
C PHE A 431 -13.87 -10.24 -24.14
N ASP A 432 -13.31 -11.35 -23.69
CA ASP A 432 -14.11 -12.50 -23.27
C ASP A 432 -15.10 -12.14 -22.16
N LYS A 433 -16.25 -12.80 -22.16
CA LYS A 433 -17.33 -12.57 -21.20
C LYS A 433 -16.90 -12.77 -19.74
N ASN A 434 -15.85 -13.54 -19.52
CA ASN A 434 -15.32 -13.83 -18.19
C ASN A 434 -14.40 -12.72 -17.65
N PHE A 435 -14.08 -11.72 -18.45
CA PHE A 435 -13.17 -10.63 -18.10
C PHE A 435 -13.50 -9.94 -16.76
N MET A 436 -14.78 -9.67 -16.52
CA MET A 436 -15.19 -9.02 -15.27
C MET A 436 -15.05 -9.90 -14.03
N ASN A 437 -14.91 -11.21 -14.19
CA ASN A 437 -14.68 -12.16 -13.10
C ASN A 437 -13.19 -12.43 -12.87
N ASP A 438 -12.37 -12.31 -13.91
CA ASP A 438 -10.93 -12.55 -13.82
C ASP A 438 -10.14 -11.63 -14.75
N GLN A 439 -9.79 -10.44 -14.24
CA GLN A 439 -8.97 -9.47 -14.98
C GLN A 439 -7.48 -9.83 -14.96
N SER A 440 -7.06 -10.85 -14.24
CA SER A 440 -5.66 -11.30 -14.19
C SER A 440 -5.28 -12.24 -15.35
N ASN A 441 -6.25 -12.70 -16.12
CA ASN A 441 -6.00 -13.53 -17.30
C ASN A 441 -5.49 -12.68 -18.47
N GLU A 442 -4.19 -12.78 -18.74
CA GLU A 442 -3.48 -11.97 -19.75
C GLU A 442 -4.05 -12.14 -21.15
N ASP A 443 -4.43 -13.36 -21.53
CA ASP A 443 -4.92 -13.66 -22.89
C ASP A 443 -6.18 -12.86 -23.24
N ILE A 444 -7.04 -12.59 -22.27
CA ILE A 444 -8.27 -11.84 -22.46
C ILE A 444 -7.99 -10.39 -22.90
N TRP A 445 -6.93 -9.78 -22.36
CA TRP A 445 -6.58 -8.38 -22.67
C TRP A 445 -6.08 -8.19 -24.11
N HIS A 446 -5.64 -9.24 -24.78
CA HIS A 446 -5.28 -9.20 -26.20
C HIS A 446 -6.47 -8.86 -27.12
N GLY A 447 -7.71 -9.01 -26.64
CA GLY A 447 -8.91 -8.54 -27.33
C GLY A 447 -8.90 -7.05 -27.68
N ILE A 448 -8.06 -6.22 -27.05
CA ILE A 448 -7.91 -4.81 -27.38
C ILE A 448 -7.36 -4.59 -28.80
N TYR A 449 -6.60 -5.54 -29.34
CA TYR A 449 -6.07 -5.46 -30.68
C TYR A 449 -7.19 -5.54 -31.75
N ASP A 450 -8.32 -6.18 -31.43
CA ASP A 450 -9.50 -6.29 -32.30
C ASP A 450 -10.39 -5.02 -32.23
N CYS A 451 -10.16 -4.14 -31.24
CA CYS A 451 -10.90 -2.90 -31.13
C CYS A 451 -10.47 -1.91 -32.23
N PRO A 452 -11.41 -1.33 -33.00
CA PRO A 452 -11.06 -0.30 -33.99
C PRO A 452 -10.36 0.91 -33.39
N ASP A 453 -9.39 1.43 -34.10
CA ASP A 453 -8.60 2.60 -33.69
C ASP A 453 -9.49 3.82 -33.40
N GLU A 454 -10.55 3.98 -34.18
CA GLU A 454 -11.54 5.07 -34.04
C GLU A 454 -12.31 5.00 -32.71
N GLU A 455 -12.66 3.80 -32.26
CA GLU A 455 -13.36 3.63 -30.98
C GLU A 455 -12.44 3.97 -29.81
N ILE A 456 -11.18 3.55 -29.86
CA ILE A 456 -10.18 3.90 -28.85
C ILE A 456 -9.95 5.40 -28.82
N TRP A 457 -9.71 6.01 -29.98
CA TRP A 457 -9.49 7.46 -30.07
C TRP A 457 -10.67 8.25 -29.53
N LYS A 458 -11.89 7.89 -29.93
CA LYS A 458 -13.13 8.51 -29.44
C LYS A 458 -13.27 8.38 -27.93
N THR A 459 -12.99 7.22 -27.37
CA THR A 459 -13.02 6.99 -25.92
C THR A 459 -12.02 7.88 -25.19
N ARG A 460 -10.79 7.96 -25.67
CA ARG A 460 -9.77 8.85 -25.10
C ARG A 460 -10.20 10.31 -25.13
N GLN A 461 -10.74 10.80 -26.27
CA GLN A 461 -11.22 12.18 -26.41
C GLN A 461 -12.42 12.47 -25.50
N ALA A 462 -13.36 11.53 -25.36
CA ALA A 462 -14.50 11.69 -24.46
C ALA A 462 -14.06 11.81 -23.00
N LEU A 463 -13.09 11.02 -22.57
CA LEU A 463 -12.56 11.08 -21.21
C LEU A 463 -11.75 12.36 -20.93
N LYS A 464 -11.02 12.84 -21.93
CA LYS A 464 -10.34 14.15 -21.85
C LYS A 464 -11.35 15.29 -21.74
N ALA A 465 -12.41 15.27 -22.50
CA ALA A 465 -13.50 16.26 -22.41
C ALA A 465 -14.12 16.26 -21.01
N LYS A 466 -14.43 15.08 -20.46
CA LYS A 466 -14.96 14.95 -19.09
C LYS A 466 -14.00 15.46 -18.03
N LEU A 467 -12.68 15.30 -18.24
CA LEU A 467 -11.68 15.90 -17.35
C LEU A 467 -11.75 17.42 -17.41
N PHE A 468 -11.76 18.00 -18.59
CA PHE A 468 -11.84 19.45 -18.77
C PHE A 468 -13.11 20.05 -18.20
N ASP A 469 -14.26 19.39 -18.39
CA ASP A 469 -15.55 19.82 -17.82
C ASP A 469 -15.49 19.83 -16.29
N TYR A 470 -14.92 18.76 -15.70
CA TYR A 470 -14.73 18.67 -14.24
C TYR A 470 -13.81 19.79 -13.73
N LEU A 471 -12.69 20.04 -14.39
CA LEU A 471 -11.76 21.09 -14.02
C LEU A 471 -12.37 22.48 -14.17
N ALA A 472 -13.16 22.71 -15.21
CA ALA A 472 -13.86 23.98 -15.41
C ALA A 472 -14.82 24.31 -14.26
N ILE A 473 -15.56 23.30 -13.75
CA ILE A 473 -16.44 23.46 -12.59
C ILE A 473 -15.61 23.73 -11.33
N GLN A 474 -14.59 22.90 -11.08
CA GLN A 474 -13.72 23.02 -9.90
C GLN A 474 -13.04 24.41 -9.83
N PHE A 475 -12.50 24.91 -10.96
CA PHE A 475 -11.87 26.22 -11.00
C PHE A 475 -12.82 27.35 -10.68
N ARG A 476 -14.07 27.31 -11.14
CA ARG A 476 -15.08 28.32 -10.82
C ARG A 476 -15.39 28.35 -9.31
N GLU A 477 -15.46 27.20 -8.68
CA GLU A 477 -15.78 27.07 -7.25
C GLU A 477 -14.61 27.49 -6.34
N THR A 478 -13.39 27.01 -6.64
CA THR A 478 -12.22 27.30 -5.81
C THR A 478 -11.74 28.73 -5.98
N TRP A 479 -11.82 29.27 -7.19
CA TRP A 479 -11.35 30.61 -7.48
C TRP A 479 -12.10 31.69 -6.71
N LEU A 480 -13.43 31.57 -6.62
CA LEU A 480 -14.24 32.49 -5.83
C LEU A 480 -13.86 32.48 -4.34
N LYS A 481 -13.44 31.34 -3.81
CA LYS A 481 -12.98 31.20 -2.42
C LYS A 481 -11.63 31.84 -2.19
N ASN A 482 -10.74 31.80 -3.16
CA ASN A 482 -9.35 32.27 -3.04
C ASN A 482 -9.16 33.74 -3.45
N GLN A 483 -10.25 34.48 -3.72
CA GLN A 483 -10.26 35.91 -4.10
C GLN A 483 -9.33 36.26 -5.30
N GLY A 484 -9.09 35.31 -6.21
CA GLY A 484 -8.32 35.52 -7.42
C GLY A 484 -9.06 36.41 -8.45
N ASP A 485 -8.34 36.83 -9.48
CA ASP A 485 -8.96 37.57 -10.60
C ASP A 485 -9.85 36.63 -11.44
N PRO A 486 -11.19 36.84 -11.47
CA PRO A 486 -12.11 36.01 -12.24
C PRO A 486 -11.78 35.92 -13.73
N ALA A 487 -11.16 36.97 -14.31
CA ALA A 487 -10.76 36.97 -15.70
C ALA A 487 -9.71 35.89 -16.03
N ARG A 488 -8.87 35.53 -15.06
CA ARG A 488 -7.91 34.44 -15.22
C ARG A 488 -8.58 33.08 -15.31
N VAL A 489 -9.66 32.85 -14.55
CA VAL A 489 -10.43 31.59 -14.64
C VAL A 489 -11.06 31.45 -16.00
N VAL A 490 -11.68 32.52 -16.50
CA VAL A 490 -12.26 32.53 -17.84
C VAL A 490 -11.22 32.16 -18.88
N LYS A 491 -10.07 32.85 -18.87
CA LYS A 491 -8.96 32.54 -19.80
C LYS A 491 -8.43 31.11 -19.66
N LEU A 492 -8.32 30.59 -18.46
CA LEU A 492 -7.83 29.23 -18.21
C LEU A 492 -8.81 28.21 -18.77
N VAL A 493 -10.10 28.37 -18.54
CA VAL A 493 -11.15 27.46 -19.05
C VAL A 493 -11.28 27.57 -20.57
N GLU A 494 -11.18 28.79 -21.15
CA GLU A 494 -11.20 29.01 -22.60
C GLU A 494 -10.01 28.37 -23.31
N ASN A 495 -8.86 28.20 -22.61
CA ASN A 495 -7.65 27.59 -23.15
C ASN A 495 -7.63 26.06 -23.04
N PHE A 496 -8.67 25.43 -22.49
CA PHE A 496 -8.76 23.97 -22.52
C PHE A 496 -8.92 23.49 -23.97
N ASN A 497 -7.80 23.03 -24.53
CA ASN A 497 -7.74 22.58 -25.90
C ASN A 497 -7.90 21.05 -25.99
N PRO A 498 -9.00 20.52 -26.51
CA PRO A 498 -9.22 19.08 -26.62
C PRO A 498 -8.22 18.39 -27.54
N ASN A 499 -7.55 19.15 -28.42
CA ASN A 499 -6.51 18.63 -29.31
C ASN A 499 -5.13 18.59 -28.68
N ALA A 500 -4.93 19.18 -27.52
CA ALA A 500 -3.65 19.15 -26.83
C ALA A 500 -3.27 17.75 -26.35
N LEU A 501 -1.97 17.47 -26.37
CA LEU A 501 -1.40 16.35 -25.62
C LEU A 501 -1.38 16.74 -24.15
N VAL A 502 -2.09 16.03 -23.31
CA VAL A 502 -2.21 16.32 -21.87
C VAL A 502 -1.34 15.35 -21.06
N ILE A 503 -0.42 15.90 -20.29
CA ILE A 503 0.51 15.15 -19.46
C ILE A 503 0.21 15.42 -17.99
N GLY A 504 -0.02 14.38 -17.20
CA GLY A 504 -0.32 14.48 -15.77
C GLY A 504 0.87 14.07 -14.91
N PHE A 505 1.18 14.89 -13.91
CA PHE A 505 2.08 14.58 -12.80
C PHE A 505 1.30 14.75 -11.48
N CYS A 506 0.73 13.66 -10.98
CA CYS A 506 -0.24 13.73 -9.88
C CYS A 506 0.13 12.73 -8.78
N ARG A 507 0.69 13.24 -7.67
CA ARG A 507 1.19 12.43 -6.59
C ARG A 507 1.52 13.28 -5.36
N ARG A 508 1.76 12.65 -4.20
CA ARG A 508 2.28 13.35 -3.02
C ARG A 508 3.57 14.10 -3.38
N PHE A 509 3.65 15.36 -2.98
CA PHE A 509 4.85 16.17 -3.14
C PHE A 509 5.85 15.84 -2.03
N ALA A 510 6.97 15.27 -2.43
CA ALA A 510 8.16 15.02 -1.63
C ALA A 510 9.37 15.15 -2.55
N THR A 511 10.53 15.50 -2.01
CA THR A 511 11.74 15.80 -2.79
C THR A 511 12.17 14.69 -3.73
N TYR A 512 12.10 13.42 -3.27
CA TYR A 512 12.51 12.28 -4.08
C TYR A 512 11.61 12.00 -5.30
N LYS A 513 10.38 12.54 -5.30
CA LYS A 513 9.47 12.45 -6.46
C LYS A 513 9.87 13.36 -7.61
N ARG A 514 10.75 14.31 -7.35
CA ARG A 514 11.42 15.21 -8.31
C ARG A 514 10.46 15.94 -9.25
N ALA A 515 9.39 16.51 -8.72
CA ALA A 515 8.46 17.34 -9.51
C ALA A 515 9.13 18.53 -10.25
N HIS A 516 10.32 18.91 -9.82
CA HIS A 516 11.08 20.03 -10.37
C HIS A 516 11.77 19.74 -11.71
N LEU A 517 11.95 18.48 -12.11
CA LEU A 517 12.75 18.13 -13.30
C LEU A 517 12.28 18.82 -14.58
N LEU A 518 10.97 18.93 -14.78
CA LEU A 518 10.39 19.61 -15.95
C LEU A 518 10.70 21.11 -15.99
N PHE A 519 11.10 21.71 -14.87
CA PHE A 519 11.33 23.16 -14.75
C PHE A 519 12.81 23.54 -14.68
N THR A 520 13.69 22.63 -15.04
CA THR A 520 15.15 22.88 -15.07
C THR A 520 15.57 23.72 -16.28
N ASP A 521 14.78 23.69 -17.37
CA ASP A 521 14.99 24.46 -18.59
C ASP A 521 13.67 25.09 -19.06
N LEU A 522 13.35 26.26 -18.52
CA LEU A 522 12.10 26.95 -18.82
C LEU A 522 12.00 27.44 -20.26
N GLU A 523 13.10 27.78 -20.90
CA GLU A 523 13.10 28.22 -22.32
C GLU A 523 12.73 27.06 -23.25
N ARG A 524 13.27 25.88 -22.98
CA ARG A 524 12.96 24.68 -23.74
C ARG A 524 11.51 24.26 -23.51
N LEU A 525 11.03 24.31 -22.24
CA LEU A 525 9.67 24.04 -21.90
C LEU A 525 8.67 25.01 -22.57
N GLU A 526 8.99 26.30 -22.59
CA GLU A 526 8.19 27.34 -23.28
C GLU A 526 7.99 27.01 -24.76
N LYS A 527 9.03 26.57 -25.46
CA LYS A 527 8.96 26.16 -26.90
C LYS A 527 8.05 24.96 -27.08
N ILE A 528 8.06 24.01 -26.14
CA ILE A 528 7.20 22.80 -26.17
C ILE A 528 5.73 23.19 -25.99
N VAL A 529 5.39 23.95 -24.97
CA VAL A 529 3.99 24.23 -24.63
C VAL A 529 3.36 25.33 -25.51
N ASN A 530 4.13 26.15 -26.18
CA ASN A 530 3.65 27.23 -27.04
C ASN A 530 3.68 26.91 -28.55
N ASN A 531 3.91 25.67 -28.93
CA ASN A 531 3.81 25.24 -30.31
C ASN A 531 2.33 25.18 -30.76
N PRO A 532 1.87 26.04 -31.68
CA PRO A 532 0.46 26.09 -32.06
C PRO A 532 0.01 24.87 -32.88
N GLU A 533 0.91 24.19 -33.56
CA GLU A 533 0.60 23.00 -34.37
C GLU A 533 0.61 21.73 -33.51
N ARG A 534 1.30 21.75 -32.39
CA ARG A 534 1.50 20.62 -31.49
C ARG A 534 1.29 21.07 -30.04
N PRO A 535 0.07 21.46 -29.65
CA PRO A 535 -0.20 22.00 -28.31
C PRO A 535 -0.01 20.94 -27.24
N VAL A 536 0.71 21.29 -26.16
CA VAL A 536 0.98 20.43 -25.02
C VAL A 536 0.55 21.13 -23.73
N MET A 537 -0.07 20.37 -22.82
CA MET A 537 -0.51 20.86 -21.52
C MET A 537 -0.01 19.93 -20.42
N PHE A 538 0.47 20.50 -19.31
CA PHE A 538 0.88 19.77 -18.13
C PHE A 538 -0.06 20.08 -16.96
N LEU A 539 -0.56 19.01 -16.32
CA LEU A 539 -1.39 19.07 -15.12
C LEU A 539 -0.60 18.52 -13.94
N PHE A 540 -0.44 19.33 -12.91
CA PHE A 540 0.16 18.94 -11.63
C PHE A 540 -0.90 18.90 -10.55
N ALA A 541 -0.90 17.84 -9.73
CA ALA A 541 -1.78 17.73 -8.59
C ALA A 541 -1.09 16.96 -7.46
N GLY A 542 -1.39 17.31 -6.23
CA GLY A 542 -0.86 16.58 -5.08
C GLY A 542 -0.71 17.45 -3.85
N LYS A 543 -0.61 16.77 -2.71
CA LYS A 543 -0.46 17.37 -1.39
C LYS A 543 0.95 17.10 -0.87
N ALA A 544 1.54 18.08 -0.18
CA ALA A 544 2.72 17.88 0.66
C ALA A 544 2.28 17.65 2.09
N HIS A 545 3.00 16.82 2.83
CA HIS A 545 2.73 16.67 4.26
C HIS A 545 2.86 18.03 4.96
N PRO A 546 1.99 18.39 5.92
CA PRO A 546 2.04 19.69 6.59
C PRO A 546 3.39 20.00 7.27
N ALA A 547 4.15 18.99 7.65
CA ALA A 547 5.50 19.13 8.19
C ALA A 547 6.61 19.12 7.12
N ASP A 548 6.30 18.86 5.84
CA ASP A 548 7.28 18.81 4.74
C ASP A 548 7.36 20.17 4.02
N GLY A 549 8.19 21.07 4.57
CA GLY A 549 8.40 22.40 3.98
C GLY A 549 9.02 22.34 2.57
N ALA A 550 9.85 21.34 2.28
CA ALA A 550 10.47 21.19 0.97
C ALA A 550 9.43 20.78 -0.10
N GLY A 551 8.55 19.84 0.23
CA GLY A 551 7.43 19.46 -0.63
C GLY A 551 6.46 20.62 -0.88
N GLN A 552 6.15 21.40 0.15
CA GLN A 552 5.33 22.62 0.02
C GLN A 552 6.02 23.68 -0.87
N GLY A 553 7.35 23.81 -0.76
CA GLY A 553 8.14 24.71 -1.61
C GLY A 553 8.07 24.32 -3.09
N LEU A 554 8.05 23.03 -3.41
CA LEU A 554 7.86 22.54 -4.79
C LEU A 554 6.47 22.91 -5.34
N ILE A 555 5.42 22.76 -4.54
CA ILE A 555 4.05 23.19 -4.92
C ILE A 555 4.04 24.69 -5.24
N LYS A 556 4.59 25.50 -4.34
CA LYS A 556 4.67 26.94 -4.52
C LYS A 556 5.41 27.31 -5.81
N ARG A 557 6.55 26.70 -6.07
CA ARG A 557 7.35 26.95 -7.27
C ARG A 557 6.58 26.61 -8.55
N ILE A 558 5.87 25.48 -8.59
CA ILE A 558 5.04 25.11 -9.75
C ILE A 558 3.90 26.10 -9.93
N PHE A 559 3.25 26.51 -8.86
CA PHE A 559 2.21 27.53 -8.91
C PHE A 559 2.72 28.85 -9.46
N GLU A 560 3.86 29.36 -8.99
CA GLU A 560 4.50 30.57 -9.50
C GLU A 560 4.79 30.46 -11.02
N ILE A 561 5.33 29.33 -11.48
CA ILE A 561 5.58 29.12 -12.91
C ILE A 561 4.27 29.10 -13.70
N SER A 562 3.22 28.49 -13.17
CA SER A 562 1.89 28.45 -13.82
C SER A 562 1.27 29.84 -14.04
N GLN A 563 1.70 30.85 -13.23
CA GLN A 563 1.26 32.24 -13.33
C GLN A 563 2.07 33.08 -14.33
N MET A 564 3.20 32.57 -14.81
CA MET A 564 4.01 33.28 -15.82
C MET A 564 3.26 33.36 -17.16
N PRO A 565 3.29 34.51 -17.87
CA PRO A 565 2.51 34.72 -19.09
C PRO A 565 2.67 33.62 -20.16
N GLN A 566 3.87 33.09 -20.33
CA GLN A 566 4.17 32.06 -21.33
C GLN A 566 3.65 30.68 -20.96
N PHE A 567 3.36 30.42 -19.67
CA PHE A 567 2.89 29.13 -19.18
C PHE A 567 1.42 29.12 -18.79
N GLN A 568 0.78 30.28 -18.75
CA GLN A 568 -0.60 30.44 -18.31
C GLN A 568 -1.56 29.59 -19.16
N GLY A 569 -2.33 28.73 -18.50
CA GLY A 569 -3.27 27.80 -19.15
C GLY A 569 -2.61 26.59 -19.82
N LYS A 570 -1.29 26.43 -19.70
CA LYS A 570 -0.53 25.31 -20.28
C LYS A 570 0.20 24.49 -19.22
N ILE A 571 0.59 25.12 -18.12
CA ILE A 571 1.05 24.47 -16.89
C ILE A 571 0.07 24.85 -15.79
N ILE A 572 -0.61 23.86 -15.24
CA ILE A 572 -1.71 24.06 -14.31
C ILE A 572 -1.47 23.22 -13.05
N PHE A 573 -1.54 23.85 -11.89
CA PHE A 573 -1.60 23.16 -10.61
C PHE A 573 -3.06 23.01 -10.17
N LEU A 574 -3.46 21.78 -9.84
CA LEU A 574 -4.81 21.44 -9.39
C LEU A 574 -4.79 21.24 -7.87
N GLU A 575 -5.64 21.99 -7.17
CA GLU A 575 -5.77 21.89 -5.73
C GLU A 575 -6.54 20.64 -5.31
N ASP A 576 -6.30 20.20 -4.08
CA ASP A 576 -7.02 19.15 -3.38
C ASP A 576 -7.10 17.83 -4.13
N TYR A 577 -5.94 17.29 -4.49
CA TYR A 577 -5.83 15.97 -5.12
C TYR A 577 -6.47 14.91 -4.21
N ASP A 578 -7.68 14.52 -4.53
CA ASP A 578 -8.49 13.53 -3.82
C ASP A 578 -8.87 12.35 -4.72
N PHE A 579 -9.68 11.44 -4.21
CA PHE A 579 -10.14 10.26 -4.93
C PHE A 579 -10.92 10.59 -6.21
N LEU A 580 -11.78 11.62 -6.18
CA LEU A 580 -12.61 12.01 -7.32
C LEU A 580 -11.76 12.64 -8.43
N LEU A 581 -10.87 13.57 -8.06
CA LEU A 581 -9.95 14.19 -9.02
C LEU A 581 -8.97 13.13 -9.59
N ALA A 582 -8.46 12.23 -8.75
CA ALA A 582 -7.59 11.15 -9.19
C ALA A 582 -8.23 10.29 -10.28
N ARG A 583 -9.49 9.89 -10.12
CA ARG A 583 -10.23 9.11 -11.14
C ARG A 583 -10.34 9.85 -12.47
N ARG A 584 -10.55 11.15 -12.43
CA ARG A 584 -10.63 11.98 -13.65
C ARG A 584 -9.28 12.10 -14.34
N LEU A 585 -8.21 12.28 -13.58
CA LEU A 585 -6.87 12.44 -14.11
C LEU A 585 -6.32 11.13 -14.71
N VAL A 586 -6.40 10.01 -13.99
CA VAL A 586 -5.89 8.71 -14.50
C VAL A 586 -6.64 8.21 -15.74
N SER A 587 -7.84 8.73 -16.02
CA SER A 587 -8.60 8.38 -17.22
C SER A 587 -8.59 9.46 -18.30
N GLY A 588 -8.33 10.74 -17.96
CA GLY A 588 -8.51 11.87 -18.86
C GLY A 588 -7.23 12.42 -19.50
N VAL A 589 -6.05 12.27 -18.86
CA VAL A 589 -4.78 12.68 -19.45
C VAL A 589 -4.31 11.69 -20.52
N ASP A 590 -3.36 12.06 -21.38
CA ASP A 590 -2.81 11.18 -22.41
C ASP A 590 -1.54 10.46 -21.91
N ILE A 591 -0.75 11.13 -21.09
CA ILE A 591 0.47 10.59 -20.48
C ILE A 591 0.43 10.75 -18.97
N TRP A 592 0.88 9.72 -18.29
CA TRP A 592 1.12 9.70 -16.85
C TRP A 592 2.61 9.71 -16.58
N MET A 593 3.10 10.81 -16.01
CA MET A 593 4.53 11.03 -15.79
C MET A 593 4.93 10.80 -14.33
N ASN A 594 6.00 10.01 -14.12
CA ASN A 594 6.60 9.74 -12.81
C ASN A 594 8.12 9.82 -12.89
N THR A 595 8.70 10.60 -11.99
CA THR A 595 10.15 10.90 -12.01
C THR A 595 10.84 10.65 -10.66
N PRO A 596 10.58 9.53 -9.95
CA PRO A 596 11.18 9.31 -8.65
C PRO A 596 12.71 9.18 -8.74
N THR A 597 13.39 9.45 -7.63
CA THR A 597 14.79 9.07 -7.45
C THR A 597 14.88 7.58 -7.18
N ARG A 598 15.46 6.82 -8.09
CA ARG A 598 15.63 5.37 -7.91
C ARG A 598 16.65 5.06 -6.81
N PRO A 599 16.42 4.08 -5.91
CA PRO A 599 15.28 3.14 -5.83
C PRO A 599 14.23 3.53 -4.76
N LEU A 600 13.87 4.78 -4.63
CA LEU A 600 13.05 5.30 -3.53
C LEU A 600 11.54 5.16 -3.74
N GLU A 601 11.09 4.77 -4.95
CA GLU A 601 9.69 4.40 -5.18
C GLU A 601 9.50 2.92 -4.90
N ALA A 602 8.86 2.58 -3.78
CA ALA A 602 8.67 1.18 -3.39
C ALA A 602 7.86 0.39 -4.43
N SER A 603 6.78 0.95 -4.92
CA SER A 603 5.99 0.39 -6.01
C SER A 603 5.47 1.49 -6.92
N GLY A 604 4.61 2.37 -6.42
CA GLY A 604 3.76 3.23 -7.22
C GLY A 604 2.54 2.43 -7.73
N THR A 605 1.38 3.05 -7.80
CA THR A 605 0.15 2.43 -8.32
C THR A 605 -0.62 3.34 -9.26
N SER A 606 -0.28 4.63 -9.30
CA SER A 606 -1.03 5.60 -10.11
C SER A 606 -0.87 5.35 -11.62
N GLY A 607 0.31 4.95 -12.05
CA GLY A 607 0.58 4.56 -13.43
C GLY A 607 -0.18 3.31 -13.86
N GLU A 608 -0.38 2.35 -12.96
CA GLU A 608 -1.18 1.15 -13.20
C GLU A 608 -2.66 1.49 -13.44
N LYS A 609 -3.20 2.46 -12.69
CA LYS A 609 -4.56 2.99 -12.91
C LYS A 609 -4.70 3.66 -14.28
N ALA A 610 -3.67 4.39 -14.69
CA ALA A 610 -3.60 5.05 -15.97
C ALA A 610 -3.61 4.05 -17.15
N GLU A 611 -2.81 2.97 -17.05
CA GLU A 611 -2.75 1.92 -18.06
C GLU A 611 -4.13 1.34 -18.41
N MET A 612 -4.95 1.05 -17.42
CA MET A 612 -6.30 0.49 -17.60
C MET A 612 -7.25 1.42 -18.33
N ASN A 613 -6.89 2.70 -18.42
CA ASN A 613 -7.66 3.75 -19.10
C ASN A 613 -7.00 4.22 -20.42
N GLY A 614 -6.06 3.46 -20.94
CA GLY A 614 -5.36 3.83 -22.17
C GLY A 614 -4.51 5.09 -22.05
N VAL A 615 -4.10 5.46 -20.85
CA VAL A 615 -3.14 6.53 -20.56
C VAL A 615 -1.75 5.91 -20.49
N VAL A 616 -0.82 6.45 -21.27
CA VAL A 616 0.50 5.84 -21.44
C VAL A 616 1.48 6.37 -20.40
N ASN A 617 2.32 5.50 -19.83
CA ASN A 617 3.31 5.88 -18.84
C ASN A 617 4.61 6.42 -19.46
N LEU A 618 5.13 7.48 -18.82
CA LEU A 618 6.48 7.99 -18.96
C LEU A 618 7.10 8.04 -17.56
N SER A 619 8.00 7.14 -17.25
CA SER A 619 8.51 7.00 -15.89
C SER A 619 9.96 6.55 -15.81
N VAL A 620 10.62 6.90 -14.71
CA VAL A 620 11.86 6.23 -14.30
C VAL A 620 11.56 4.74 -14.06
N LYS A 621 12.47 3.86 -14.45
CA LYS A 621 12.41 2.42 -14.15
C LYS A 621 12.68 2.19 -12.66
N ASP A 622 11.67 2.45 -11.85
CA ASP A 622 11.63 2.26 -10.41
C ASP A 622 10.29 1.67 -10.00
N GLY A 623 10.24 1.01 -8.85
CA GLY A 623 9.03 0.35 -8.38
C GLY A 623 8.44 -0.60 -9.43
N TRP A 624 7.12 -0.51 -9.65
CA TRP A 624 6.42 -1.37 -10.60
C TRP A 624 6.86 -1.19 -12.06
N TRP A 625 7.30 0.04 -12.45
CA TRP A 625 7.67 0.30 -13.84
C TRP A 625 8.96 -0.39 -14.29
N LEU A 626 9.82 -0.77 -13.35
CA LEU A 626 10.96 -1.62 -13.69
C LEU A 626 10.52 -2.99 -14.24
N GLU A 627 9.44 -3.53 -13.70
CA GLU A 627 8.86 -4.81 -14.13
C GLU A 627 7.88 -4.63 -15.29
N GLY A 628 7.14 -3.50 -15.30
CA GLY A 628 6.04 -3.24 -16.24
C GLY A 628 6.45 -2.71 -17.59
N TYR A 629 7.59 -2.01 -17.69
CA TYR A 629 8.00 -1.42 -18.94
C TYR A 629 8.14 -2.44 -20.08
N ARG A 630 7.51 -2.11 -21.21
CA ARG A 630 7.68 -2.84 -22.49
C ARG A 630 7.96 -1.82 -23.59
N GLU A 631 8.91 -2.14 -24.48
CA GLU A 631 9.18 -1.32 -25.65
C GLU A 631 7.95 -1.19 -26.54
N GLY A 632 7.64 0.03 -26.96
CA GLY A 632 6.44 0.31 -27.76
C GLY A 632 5.12 0.32 -26.99
N ALA A 633 5.14 0.23 -25.65
CA ALA A 633 3.99 0.31 -24.79
C ALA A 633 4.05 1.46 -23.75
N GLY A 634 5.07 2.28 -23.82
CA GLY A 634 5.33 3.43 -22.95
C GLY A 634 6.76 3.88 -23.05
N TRP A 635 7.14 4.85 -22.23
CA TRP A 635 8.50 5.39 -22.22
C TRP A 635 9.14 5.29 -20.85
N ALA A 636 10.45 5.06 -20.86
CA ALA A 636 11.24 4.94 -19.65
C ALA A 636 12.47 5.84 -19.68
N LEU A 637 12.82 6.40 -18.55
CA LEU A 637 14.12 6.99 -18.30
C LEU A 637 15.14 5.90 -18.00
N THR A 638 16.42 6.27 -17.94
CA THR A 638 17.56 5.34 -17.75
C THR A 638 17.35 4.32 -16.65
N GLU A 639 17.76 3.08 -16.91
CA GLU A 639 17.58 1.94 -15.98
C GLU A 639 18.42 2.03 -14.70
N LYS A 640 19.54 2.74 -14.77
CA LYS A 640 20.55 2.78 -13.70
C LYS A 640 20.90 4.21 -13.37
N ARG A 641 21.18 4.43 -12.09
CA ARG A 641 21.78 5.69 -11.67
C ARG A 641 23.15 5.83 -12.36
N THR A 642 23.32 6.89 -13.14
CA THR A 642 24.53 7.17 -13.91
C THR A 642 25.54 7.96 -13.09
N TYR A 643 25.04 8.92 -12.30
CA TYR A 643 25.88 9.80 -11.47
C TYR A 643 25.59 9.59 -9.98
N GLN A 644 26.67 9.58 -9.18
CA GLN A 644 26.55 9.61 -7.72
C GLN A 644 26.01 10.95 -7.21
N ASN A 645 26.40 12.05 -7.88
CA ASN A 645 25.87 13.39 -7.59
C ASN A 645 24.43 13.51 -8.08
N GLN A 646 23.51 13.81 -7.18
CA GLN A 646 22.08 13.92 -7.48
C GLN A 646 21.77 15.04 -8.46
N GLY A 647 22.47 16.17 -8.41
CA GLY A 647 22.27 17.29 -9.34
C GLY A 647 22.62 16.92 -10.78
N TYR A 648 23.69 16.17 -11.00
CA TYR A 648 24.04 15.67 -12.34
C TYR A 648 23.04 14.61 -12.82
N GLN A 649 22.56 13.75 -11.93
CA GLN A 649 21.52 12.79 -12.28
C GLN A 649 20.23 13.50 -12.67
N ASP A 650 19.84 14.54 -11.95
CA ASP A 650 18.64 15.33 -12.24
C ASP A 650 18.75 16.05 -13.59
N GLN A 651 19.93 16.60 -13.92
CA GLN A 651 20.18 17.21 -15.23
C GLN A 651 20.07 16.21 -16.38
N LEU A 652 20.63 15.01 -16.20
CA LEU A 652 20.54 13.94 -17.21
C LEU A 652 19.08 13.50 -17.40
N ASP A 653 18.37 13.24 -16.31
CA ASP A 653 17.00 12.77 -16.35
C ASP A 653 16.07 13.85 -16.95
N ALA A 654 16.25 15.12 -16.59
CA ALA A 654 15.51 16.23 -17.19
C ALA A 654 15.76 16.35 -18.71
N ALA A 655 17.02 16.31 -19.12
CA ALA A 655 17.39 16.33 -20.54
C ALA A 655 16.80 15.14 -21.32
N THR A 656 16.75 13.97 -20.69
CA THR A 656 16.13 12.77 -21.27
C THR A 656 14.61 12.95 -21.44
N ILE A 657 13.91 13.51 -20.43
CA ILE A 657 12.48 13.83 -20.53
C ILE A 657 12.22 14.77 -21.72
N TYR A 658 12.96 15.87 -21.82
CA TYR A 658 12.80 16.81 -22.94
C TYR A 658 13.05 16.13 -24.29
N SER A 659 14.11 15.32 -24.38
CA SER A 659 14.44 14.60 -25.62
C SER A 659 13.34 13.63 -26.04
N LEU A 660 12.78 12.86 -25.09
CA LEU A 660 11.68 11.94 -25.35
C LEU A 660 10.42 12.72 -25.82
N LEU A 661 10.11 13.83 -25.16
CA LEU A 661 8.96 14.67 -25.54
C LEU A 661 9.12 15.24 -26.94
N GLU A 662 10.26 15.85 -27.25
CA GLU A 662 10.51 16.55 -28.51
C GLU A 662 10.67 15.63 -29.71
N ASN A 663 11.36 14.49 -29.51
CA ASN A 663 11.79 13.65 -30.64
C ASN A 663 10.88 12.41 -30.84
N GLU A 664 10.18 11.95 -29.82
CA GLU A 664 9.39 10.72 -29.90
C GLU A 664 7.91 10.96 -29.62
N ILE A 665 7.57 11.43 -28.41
CA ILE A 665 6.19 11.44 -27.89
C ILE A 665 5.32 12.44 -28.66
N ILE A 666 5.72 13.71 -28.70
CA ILE A 666 4.94 14.77 -29.35
C ILE A 666 4.81 14.51 -30.86
N PRO A 667 5.90 14.17 -31.59
CA PRO A 667 5.79 13.81 -32.99
C PRO A 667 4.85 12.64 -33.24
N LEU A 668 4.91 11.60 -32.43
CA LEU A 668 4.06 10.43 -32.57
C LEU A 668 2.57 10.77 -32.35
N TYR A 669 2.24 11.53 -31.30
CA TYR A 669 0.87 11.92 -30.98
C TYR A 669 0.24 12.77 -32.09
N PHE A 670 0.98 13.70 -32.67
CA PHE A 670 0.50 14.61 -33.71
C PHE A 670 0.69 14.10 -35.14
N ASN A 671 1.28 12.93 -35.36
CA ASN A 671 1.34 12.28 -36.67
C ASN A 671 -0.02 11.64 -37.02
N LYS A 672 -0.99 12.52 -37.27
CA LYS A 672 -2.38 12.13 -37.53
C LYS A 672 -2.61 11.87 -39.02
N ASP A 673 -3.32 10.78 -39.32
CA ASP A 673 -3.82 10.52 -40.65
C ASP A 673 -4.76 11.64 -41.13
N LYS A 674 -4.55 12.14 -42.34
CA LYS A 674 -5.29 13.31 -42.86
C LYS A 674 -6.79 13.06 -43.06
N LYS A 675 -7.23 11.79 -43.22
CA LYS A 675 -8.63 11.45 -43.45
C LYS A 675 -9.38 11.22 -42.15
N THR A 676 -8.74 10.53 -41.22
CA THR A 676 -9.38 10.12 -39.95
C THR A 676 -9.09 11.07 -38.82
N GLY A 677 -8.03 11.87 -38.89
CA GLY A 677 -7.55 12.73 -37.79
C GLY A 677 -6.94 11.96 -36.63
N ILE A 678 -6.61 10.68 -36.79
CA ILE A 678 -6.16 9.76 -35.75
C ILE A 678 -4.68 9.44 -35.94
N SER A 679 -3.90 9.45 -34.87
CA SER A 679 -2.54 8.93 -34.87
C SER A 679 -2.57 7.42 -34.66
N LYS A 680 -2.37 6.64 -35.71
CA LYS A 680 -2.30 5.18 -35.65
C LYS A 680 -1.12 4.70 -34.81
N GLY A 681 0.00 5.40 -34.89
CA GLY A 681 1.17 5.10 -34.08
C GLY A 681 0.90 5.25 -32.58
N TRP A 682 0.20 6.31 -32.20
CA TRP A 682 -0.25 6.52 -30.82
C TRP A 682 -1.19 5.43 -30.34
N ILE A 683 -2.21 5.12 -31.12
CA ILE A 683 -3.17 4.04 -30.80
C ILE A 683 -2.46 2.70 -30.65
N LYS A 684 -1.44 2.40 -31.46
CA LYS A 684 -0.66 1.19 -31.31
C LYS A 684 0.02 1.11 -29.92
N VAL A 685 0.61 2.23 -29.44
CA VAL A 685 1.20 2.30 -28.10
C VAL A 685 0.14 2.08 -27.02
N VAL A 686 -1.03 2.69 -27.15
CA VAL A 686 -2.16 2.51 -26.23
C VAL A 686 -2.61 1.06 -26.18
N LYS A 687 -2.78 0.41 -27.32
CA LYS A 687 -3.15 -1.03 -27.37
C LYS A 687 -2.07 -1.92 -26.74
N ASN A 688 -0.81 -1.67 -27.02
CA ASN A 688 0.30 -2.41 -26.42
C ASN A 688 0.34 -2.23 -24.90
N SER A 689 0.15 -1.01 -24.42
CA SER A 689 0.09 -0.69 -23.00
C SER A 689 -1.01 -1.48 -22.30
N ILE A 690 -2.22 -1.46 -22.85
CA ILE A 690 -3.37 -2.19 -22.30
C ILE A 690 -3.15 -3.72 -22.36
N ALA A 691 -2.69 -4.25 -23.51
CA ALA A 691 -2.58 -5.70 -23.69
C ALA A 691 -1.41 -6.34 -22.93
N GLN A 692 -0.26 -5.65 -22.88
CA GLN A 692 0.99 -6.24 -22.43
C GLN A 692 1.36 -5.87 -20.99
N ILE A 693 0.75 -4.81 -20.44
CA ILE A 693 1.12 -4.28 -19.11
C ILE A 693 -0.05 -4.40 -18.13
N ALA A 694 -1.23 -3.89 -18.47
CA ALA A 694 -2.35 -3.79 -17.52
C ALA A 694 -2.75 -5.11 -16.83
N PRO A 695 -2.75 -6.29 -17.48
CA PRO A 695 -3.11 -7.57 -16.83
C PRO A 695 -2.28 -7.90 -15.60
N HIS A 696 -1.00 -7.54 -15.63
CA HIS A 696 -0.03 -7.85 -14.57
C HIS A 696 -0.23 -7.00 -13.29
N TYR A 697 -1.02 -5.92 -13.37
CA TYR A 697 -1.15 -4.94 -12.29
C TYR A 697 -2.60 -4.76 -11.83
N THR A 698 -3.42 -5.80 -11.98
CA THR A 698 -4.76 -5.86 -11.39
C THR A 698 -4.67 -6.27 -9.92
N MET A 699 -5.58 -5.76 -9.10
CA MET A 699 -5.66 -6.18 -7.70
C MET A 699 -6.04 -7.66 -7.55
N LYS A 700 -6.78 -8.21 -8.53
CA LYS A 700 -7.08 -9.64 -8.61
C LYS A 700 -5.80 -10.48 -8.66
N ARG A 701 -4.84 -10.13 -9.52
CA ARG A 701 -3.53 -10.79 -9.59
C ARG A 701 -2.79 -10.62 -8.27
N GLN A 702 -2.77 -9.43 -7.68
CA GLN A 702 -2.08 -9.18 -6.40
C GLN A 702 -2.67 -10.03 -5.27
N LEU A 703 -3.99 -10.10 -5.16
CA LEU A 703 -4.66 -10.90 -4.14
C LEU A 703 -4.32 -12.41 -4.31
N ASP A 704 -4.38 -12.93 -5.52
CA ASP A 704 -4.04 -14.31 -5.83
C ASP A 704 -2.56 -14.63 -5.54
N ASP A 705 -1.65 -13.68 -5.80
CA ASP A 705 -0.23 -13.79 -5.45
C ASP A 705 -0.03 -13.88 -3.92
N TYR A 706 -0.75 -13.08 -3.10
CA TYR A 706 -0.69 -13.20 -1.66
C TYR A 706 -1.18 -14.56 -1.17
N TYR A 707 -2.28 -15.08 -1.75
CA TYR A 707 -2.77 -16.42 -1.40
C TYR A 707 -1.76 -17.51 -1.73
N SER A 708 -1.26 -17.54 -2.96
CA SER A 708 -0.37 -18.62 -3.43
C SER A 708 1.04 -18.55 -2.82
N LYS A 709 1.57 -17.35 -2.63
CA LYS A 709 2.94 -17.16 -2.12
C LYS A 709 3.02 -17.25 -0.60
N PHE A 710 1.99 -16.78 0.12
CA PHE A 710 2.02 -16.61 1.58
C PHE A 710 0.85 -17.26 2.32
N TYR A 711 -0.39 -16.78 2.17
CA TYR A 711 -1.50 -17.17 3.04
C TYR A 711 -1.77 -18.67 3.11
N GLU A 712 -1.73 -19.37 1.98
CA GLU A 712 -1.96 -20.83 1.95
C GLU A 712 -0.87 -21.59 2.69
N LYS A 713 0.39 -21.15 2.56
CA LYS A 713 1.53 -21.75 3.25
C LYS A 713 1.47 -21.52 4.76
N GLU A 714 1.20 -20.28 5.16
CA GLU A 714 1.07 -19.88 6.55
C GLU A 714 -0.08 -20.59 7.25
N ALA A 715 -1.27 -20.59 6.65
CA ALA A 715 -2.43 -21.29 7.21
C ALA A 715 -2.18 -22.80 7.35
N LYS A 716 -1.52 -23.42 6.36
CA LYS A 716 -1.12 -24.83 6.44
C LYS A 716 -0.14 -25.06 7.58
N ARG A 717 0.88 -24.22 7.70
CA ARG A 717 1.89 -24.30 8.75
C ARG A 717 1.28 -24.13 10.14
N PHE A 718 0.46 -23.11 10.32
CA PHE A 718 -0.25 -22.86 11.57
C PHE A 718 -1.12 -24.06 11.98
N LYS A 719 -1.85 -24.63 11.02
CA LYS A 719 -2.69 -25.81 11.24
C LYS A 719 -1.88 -27.03 11.68
N GLU A 720 -0.68 -27.22 11.14
CA GLU A 720 0.23 -28.29 11.54
C GLU A 720 0.74 -28.08 12.97
N LEU A 721 1.15 -26.86 13.32
CA LEU A 721 1.64 -26.52 14.66
C LEU A 721 0.56 -26.61 15.73
N SER A 722 -0.71 -26.37 15.37
CA SER A 722 -1.84 -26.37 16.30
C SER A 722 -2.38 -27.78 16.65
N LYS A 723 -1.94 -28.81 15.92
CA LYS A 723 -2.40 -30.19 16.15
C LYS A 723 -1.92 -30.75 17.50
N ASN A 724 -2.69 -31.67 18.05
CA ASN A 724 -2.33 -32.47 19.23
C ASN A 724 -1.88 -31.62 20.44
N GLY A 725 -2.60 -30.55 20.72
CA GLY A 725 -2.28 -29.64 21.84
C GLY A 725 -0.95 -28.92 21.65
N PHE A 726 -0.68 -28.44 20.40
CA PHE A 726 0.51 -27.69 20.00
C PHE A 726 1.82 -28.49 20.11
N ARG A 727 1.76 -29.79 19.95
CA ARG A 727 2.94 -30.66 20.17
C ARG A 727 4.13 -30.23 19.32
N LEU A 728 3.93 -30.02 18.01
CA LEU A 728 5.03 -29.65 17.11
C LEU A 728 5.63 -28.26 17.47
N ALA A 729 4.80 -27.29 17.87
CA ALA A 729 5.29 -26.00 18.33
C ALA A 729 6.14 -26.13 19.59
N LYS A 730 5.72 -26.96 20.53
CA LYS A 730 6.45 -27.27 21.77
C LYS A 730 7.78 -27.97 21.48
N ASP A 731 7.77 -28.96 20.58
CA ASP A 731 8.97 -29.70 20.19
C ASP A 731 10.01 -28.78 19.52
N ILE A 732 9.58 -27.87 18.64
CA ILE A 732 10.47 -26.90 17.97
C ILE A 732 11.03 -25.88 18.97
N ALA A 733 10.19 -25.34 19.85
CA ALA A 733 10.63 -24.40 20.88
C ALA A 733 11.66 -25.04 21.81
N GLN A 734 11.44 -26.27 22.27
CA GLN A 734 12.39 -27.01 23.09
C GLN A 734 13.71 -27.28 22.35
N TRP A 735 13.64 -27.63 21.05
CA TRP A 735 14.82 -27.81 20.23
C TRP A 735 15.62 -26.51 20.10
N LYS A 736 14.96 -25.37 19.84
CA LYS A 736 15.61 -24.04 19.77
C LYS A 736 16.28 -23.68 21.09
N GLU A 737 15.65 -23.91 22.22
CA GLU A 737 16.21 -23.68 23.54
C GLU A 737 17.46 -24.54 23.76
N ALA A 738 17.40 -25.84 23.46
CA ALA A 738 18.55 -26.75 23.60
C ALA A 738 19.74 -26.35 22.72
N VAL A 739 19.46 -25.90 21.47
CA VAL A 739 20.53 -25.43 20.57
C VAL A 739 21.12 -24.11 21.07
N ALA A 740 20.31 -23.15 21.51
CA ALA A 740 20.76 -21.86 22.02
C ALA A 740 21.68 -22.04 23.23
N GLU A 741 21.32 -22.90 24.18
CA GLU A 741 22.11 -23.18 25.37
C GLU A 741 23.51 -23.78 25.06
N ARG A 742 23.62 -24.52 23.98
CA ARG A 742 24.87 -25.27 23.65
C ARG A 742 25.62 -24.71 22.45
N TRP A 743 25.08 -23.72 21.75
CA TRP A 743 25.62 -23.21 20.49
C TRP A 743 27.10 -22.79 20.61
N ASP A 744 27.45 -22.08 21.66
CA ASP A 744 28.82 -21.57 21.85
C ASP A 744 29.81 -22.67 22.18
N ALA A 745 29.34 -23.77 22.76
CA ALA A 745 30.16 -24.93 23.10
C ALA A 745 30.47 -25.85 21.91
N ILE A 746 29.69 -25.73 20.80
CA ILE A 746 29.94 -26.50 19.57
C ILE A 746 31.32 -26.10 19.02
N ASN A 747 32.19 -27.09 18.77
CA ASN A 747 33.54 -26.84 18.30
C ASN A 747 33.97 -27.77 17.15
N VAL A 748 34.92 -27.27 16.37
CA VAL A 748 35.59 -28.05 15.32
C VAL A 748 36.62 -28.96 15.98
N VAL A 749 36.52 -30.26 15.74
CA VAL A 749 37.46 -31.28 16.21
C VAL A 749 38.62 -31.39 15.22
N SER A 750 38.30 -31.41 13.92
CA SER A 750 39.27 -31.40 12.84
C SER A 750 38.69 -30.82 11.56
N CYS A 751 39.56 -30.24 10.75
CA CYS A 751 39.20 -29.75 9.42
C CYS A 751 40.31 -30.03 8.42
N GLU A 752 39.92 -30.41 7.21
CA GLU A 752 40.81 -30.74 6.08
C GLU A 752 40.25 -30.11 4.80
N TRP A 753 41.09 -29.43 4.05
CA TRP A 753 40.82 -28.91 2.72
C TRP A 753 41.91 -29.36 1.75
N ASP A 754 41.48 -30.04 0.66
CA ASP A 754 42.36 -30.47 -0.41
C ASP A 754 42.50 -29.40 -1.51
N PHE A 755 42.63 -28.15 -1.11
CA PHE A 755 42.76 -27.02 -2.04
C PHE A 755 44.23 -26.57 -2.07
N PRO A 756 44.90 -26.61 -3.24
CA PRO A 756 46.31 -26.20 -3.34
C PRO A 756 46.46 -24.69 -3.21
N GLU A 757 47.51 -24.23 -2.50
CA GLU A 757 47.88 -22.82 -2.37
C GLU A 757 48.09 -22.11 -3.71
N SER A 758 48.53 -22.85 -4.73
CA SER A 758 48.74 -22.30 -6.08
C SER A 758 47.49 -21.97 -6.84
N GLY A 759 46.30 -22.29 -6.26
CA GLY A 759 44.98 -22.12 -6.89
C GLY A 759 44.40 -23.41 -7.43
N CYS A 760 43.11 -23.42 -7.63
CA CYS A 760 42.32 -24.55 -8.11
C CYS A 760 42.21 -24.53 -9.64
N GLU A 761 42.22 -25.71 -10.25
CA GLU A 761 41.93 -25.88 -11.67
C GLU A 761 40.43 -26.14 -11.87
N ALA A 762 39.81 -25.42 -12.81
CA ALA A 762 38.40 -25.58 -13.13
C ALA A 762 38.11 -27.03 -13.62
N GLY A 763 37.09 -27.65 -13.07
CA GLY A 763 36.68 -29.01 -13.39
C GLY A 763 37.42 -30.10 -12.61
N GLN A 764 38.48 -29.78 -11.89
CA GLN A 764 39.11 -30.69 -10.93
C GLN A 764 38.25 -30.87 -9.68
N LYS A 765 38.40 -31.97 -8.96
CA LYS A 765 37.70 -32.27 -7.74
C LYS A 765 38.57 -32.03 -6.55
N TYR A 766 38.02 -31.40 -5.54
CA TYR A 766 38.70 -31.08 -4.26
C TYR A 766 37.79 -31.49 -3.13
N ASP A 767 38.35 -32.09 -2.10
CA ASP A 767 37.58 -32.57 -0.95
C ASP A 767 37.68 -31.62 0.24
N ILE A 768 36.57 -31.45 0.93
CA ILE A 768 36.48 -30.73 2.19
C ILE A 768 35.88 -31.66 3.22
N LYS A 769 36.51 -31.72 4.39
CA LYS A 769 36.06 -32.53 5.53
C LYS A 769 36.16 -31.75 6.83
N TYR A 770 35.06 -31.77 7.59
CA TYR A 770 34.99 -31.22 8.95
C TYR A 770 34.45 -32.27 9.91
N VAL A 771 34.99 -32.30 11.10
CA VAL A 771 34.44 -33.07 12.22
C VAL A 771 34.04 -32.07 13.30
N ILE A 772 32.74 -32.05 13.61
CA ILE A 772 32.15 -31.12 14.56
C ILE A 772 31.65 -31.88 15.78
N ASN A 773 31.98 -31.41 16.97
CA ASN A 773 31.39 -31.91 18.19
C ASN A 773 30.14 -31.10 18.50
N GLU A 774 28.97 -31.72 18.36
CA GLU A 774 27.66 -31.08 18.52
C GLU A 774 27.16 -31.03 19.96
N GLN A 775 27.93 -31.41 20.94
CA GLN A 775 27.59 -31.33 22.37
C GLN A 775 26.27 -32.05 22.73
N GLY A 776 25.93 -33.14 22.03
CA GLY A 776 24.72 -33.92 22.29
C GLY A 776 23.44 -33.31 21.71
N LEU A 777 23.52 -32.58 20.60
CA LEU A 777 22.38 -31.98 19.92
C LEU A 777 21.79 -32.86 18.78
N ASP A 778 22.38 -34.00 18.51
CA ASP A 778 21.88 -35.04 17.58
C ASP A 778 21.55 -34.55 16.15
N ASP A 779 22.56 -34.21 15.33
CA ASP A 779 22.43 -33.69 13.94
C ASP A 779 21.65 -32.37 13.86
N ALA A 780 21.90 -31.48 14.81
CA ALA A 780 21.24 -30.17 14.89
C ALA A 780 21.93 -29.07 14.09
N VAL A 781 23.10 -29.34 13.48
CA VAL A 781 23.81 -28.34 12.69
C VAL A 781 23.97 -28.76 11.22
N GLY A 782 24.07 -27.76 10.37
CA GLY A 782 24.48 -27.91 8.98
C GLY A 782 25.74 -27.11 8.70
N LEU A 783 26.55 -27.61 7.77
CA LEU A 783 27.71 -26.91 7.26
C LEU A 783 27.57 -26.60 5.78
N GLU A 784 28.08 -25.44 5.39
CA GLU A 784 28.11 -25.03 3.98
C GLU A 784 29.32 -24.17 3.67
N LYS A 785 29.86 -24.34 2.47
CA LYS A 785 30.87 -23.45 1.92
C LYS A 785 30.19 -22.29 1.21
N VAL A 786 30.53 -21.10 1.62
CA VAL A 786 29.99 -19.84 1.05
C VAL A 786 31.09 -19.18 0.23
N ASN A 787 30.80 -18.90 -1.03
CA ASN A 787 31.72 -18.25 -1.95
C ASN A 787 31.22 -16.82 -2.26
N VAL A 788 32.11 -15.85 -2.08
CA VAL A 788 31.81 -14.44 -2.31
C VAL A 788 32.79 -13.82 -3.30
N CYS A 789 32.30 -12.95 -4.14
CA CYS A 789 33.10 -12.09 -5.02
C CYS A 789 32.78 -10.62 -4.74
N LEU A 790 33.65 -9.73 -5.19
CA LEU A 790 33.37 -8.30 -5.14
C LEU A 790 32.49 -7.89 -6.34
N ASP A 791 31.45 -7.16 -6.08
CA ASP A 791 30.65 -6.52 -7.11
C ASP A 791 31.36 -5.30 -7.71
N LYS A 792 30.75 -4.62 -8.66
CA LYS A 792 31.31 -3.43 -9.34
C LYS A 792 31.59 -2.25 -8.39
N ASP A 793 30.92 -2.24 -7.26
CA ASP A 793 31.00 -1.19 -6.24
C ASP A 793 31.96 -1.57 -5.10
N GLY A 794 32.58 -2.77 -5.17
CA GLY A 794 33.52 -3.27 -4.20
C GLY A 794 32.88 -3.96 -2.98
N ASN A 795 31.58 -4.24 -3.02
CA ASN A 795 30.87 -4.96 -1.96
C ASN A 795 30.97 -6.46 -2.17
N GLU A 796 31.07 -7.21 -1.07
CA GLU A 796 30.99 -8.66 -1.12
C GLU A 796 29.58 -9.12 -1.49
N LYS A 797 29.50 -10.01 -2.45
CA LYS A 797 28.27 -10.62 -2.94
C LYS A 797 28.42 -12.14 -3.02
N VAL A 798 27.49 -12.85 -2.42
CA VAL A 798 27.43 -14.32 -2.54
C VAL A 798 27.10 -14.70 -3.97
N PHE A 799 27.86 -15.60 -4.54
CA PHE A 799 27.57 -16.17 -5.85
C PHE A 799 27.31 -17.69 -5.82
N SER A 800 27.80 -18.40 -4.79
CA SER A 800 27.43 -19.79 -4.57
C SER A 800 27.47 -20.18 -3.09
N VAL A 801 26.61 -21.11 -2.72
CA VAL A 801 26.56 -21.77 -1.43
C VAL A 801 26.49 -23.28 -1.67
N GLU A 802 27.42 -24.01 -1.13
CA GLU A 802 27.60 -25.44 -1.36
C GLU A 802 27.53 -26.20 -0.04
N PRO A 803 26.47 -27.00 0.20
CA PRO A 803 26.31 -27.72 1.46
C PRO A 803 27.30 -28.87 1.58
N LEU A 804 27.86 -29.06 2.78
CA LEU A 804 28.59 -30.27 3.16
C LEU A 804 27.57 -31.32 3.65
N LYS A 805 27.75 -32.56 3.23
CA LYS A 805 26.89 -33.67 3.67
C LYS A 805 27.43 -34.31 4.93
N MET A 806 26.60 -34.61 5.88
CA MET A 806 26.91 -35.43 7.02
C MET A 806 27.07 -36.87 6.53
N THR A 807 28.27 -37.44 6.70
CA THR A 807 28.65 -38.76 6.19
C THR A 807 28.76 -39.78 7.30
N GLY A 808 28.84 -39.36 8.57
CA GLY A 808 28.93 -40.28 9.68
C GLY A 808 29.02 -39.55 11.02
N HIS A 809 28.91 -40.28 12.11
CA HIS A 809 29.15 -39.75 13.45
C HIS A 809 29.75 -40.81 14.38
N GLU A 810 30.53 -40.38 15.34
CA GLU A 810 31.06 -41.20 16.43
C GLU A 810 30.82 -40.46 17.75
N GLY A 811 29.88 -40.95 18.55
CA GLY A 811 29.38 -40.18 19.73
C GLY A 811 28.83 -38.82 19.31
N ASN A 812 29.35 -37.75 19.93
CA ASN A 812 28.93 -36.36 19.62
C ASN A 812 29.69 -35.73 18.43
N ASN A 813 30.61 -36.48 17.80
CA ASN A 813 31.43 -35.99 16.70
C ASN A 813 30.77 -36.37 15.36
N TYR A 814 30.30 -35.37 14.62
CA TYR A 814 29.65 -35.50 13.32
C TYR A 814 30.65 -35.13 12.22
N THR A 815 30.73 -35.96 11.19
CA THR A 815 31.61 -35.77 10.02
C THR A 815 30.82 -35.20 8.86
N PHE A 816 31.29 -34.07 8.34
CA PHE A 816 30.73 -33.39 7.18
C PHE A 816 31.71 -33.36 6.02
N GLU A 817 31.29 -33.76 4.86
CA GLU A 817 32.15 -33.87 3.67
C GLU A 817 31.48 -33.27 2.43
N ALA A 818 32.30 -32.71 1.55
CA ALA A 818 31.89 -32.32 0.21
C ALA A 818 33.05 -32.50 -0.76
N THR A 819 32.75 -33.05 -1.95
CA THR A 819 33.66 -33.02 -3.08
C THR A 819 33.21 -31.95 -4.05
N LEU A 820 34.00 -30.90 -4.22
CA LEU A 820 33.65 -29.68 -4.95
C LEU A 820 34.48 -29.62 -6.24
N SER A 821 33.87 -29.12 -7.32
CA SER A 821 34.54 -28.90 -8.59
C SER A 821 34.36 -27.44 -9.00
N PRO A 822 35.34 -26.55 -8.72
CA PRO A 822 35.29 -25.16 -9.15
C PRO A 822 35.11 -25.06 -10.66
N ASN A 823 34.11 -24.29 -11.10
CA ASN A 823 33.78 -24.09 -12.51
C ASN A 823 33.79 -22.62 -12.93
N GLN A 824 34.11 -21.73 -12.01
CA GLN A 824 34.11 -20.28 -12.21
C GLN A 824 35.53 -19.74 -12.15
N PHE A 825 35.92 -18.97 -13.16
CA PHE A 825 37.23 -18.33 -13.25
C PHE A 825 37.27 -17.03 -12.45
N GLY A 826 38.41 -16.75 -11.84
CA GLY A 826 38.66 -15.52 -11.11
C GLY A 826 39.05 -15.73 -9.66
N GLN A 827 39.26 -14.62 -8.96
CA GLN A 827 39.52 -14.63 -7.51
C GLN A 827 38.21 -14.41 -6.75
N TYR A 828 37.95 -15.30 -5.82
CA TYR A 828 36.85 -15.18 -4.87
C TYR A 828 37.25 -15.69 -3.49
N LYS A 829 36.53 -15.24 -2.47
CA LYS A 829 36.74 -15.69 -1.09
C LYS A 829 35.80 -16.85 -0.78
N SER A 830 36.29 -17.80 0.00
CA SER A 830 35.52 -18.95 0.47
C SER A 830 35.64 -19.06 1.98
N ALA A 831 34.54 -19.39 2.65
CA ALA A 831 34.50 -19.67 4.07
C ALA A 831 33.48 -20.77 4.38
N ILE A 832 33.61 -21.41 5.54
CA ILE A 832 32.62 -22.40 6.00
C ILE A 832 31.76 -21.77 7.06
N ARG A 833 30.47 -21.88 6.83
CA ARG A 833 29.43 -21.42 7.74
C ARG A 833 28.70 -22.59 8.35
N MET A 834 28.60 -22.59 9.70
CA MET A 834 27.80 -23.51 10.48
C MET A 834 26.49 -22.82 10.87
N TYR A 835 25.38 -23.51 10.76
CA TYR A 835 24.05 -23.01 11.05
C TYR A 835 23.17 -24.09 11.69
N PRO A 836 22.14 -23.75 12.52
CA PRO A 836 21.19 -24.71 13.05
C PRO A 836 20.36 -25.33 11.92
N LYS A 837 20.18 -26.62 11.95
CA LYS A 837 19.43 -27.39 10.94
C LYS A 837 18.31 -28.17 11.58
N HIS A 838 17.08 -27.88 11.17
CA HIS A 838 15.91 -28.63 11.59
C HIS A 838 14.88 -28.70 10.46
N LYS A 839 14.34 -29.91 10.25
CA LYS A 839 13.41 -30.17 9.11
C LYS A 839 12.12 -29.36 9.14
N ASN A 840 11.75 -28.82 10.30
CA ASN A 840 10.52 -28.05 10.51
C ASN A 840 10.78 -26.54 10.59
N LEU A 841 11.97 -26.04 10.32
CA LEU A 841 12.21 -24.61 10.15
C LEU A 841 11.82 -24.21 8.73
N PRO A 842 10.88 -23.23 8.55
CA PRO A 842 10.49 -22.74 7.23
C PRO A 842 11.64 -22.03 6.51
N HIS A 843 12.38 -21.21 7.26
CA HIS A 843 13.55 -20.47 6.78
C HIS A 843 14.69 -20.64 7.77
N ARG A 844 15.93 -20.60 7.29
CA ARG A 844 17.11 -20.65 8.17
C ARG A 844 17.15 -19.44 9.12
N GLN A 845 16.70 -18.29 8.64
CA GLN A 845 16.64 -17.05 9.39
C GLN A 845 15.59 -17.06 10.52
N ASP A 846 14.68 -18.02 10.57
CA ASP A 846 13.72 -18.16 11.68
C ASP A 846 14.38 -18.54 13.00
N PHE A 847 15.64 -19.00 12.94
CA PHE A 847 16.49 -19.25 14.08
C PHE A 847 17.93 -18.91 13.70
N CYS A 848 18.25 -17.62 13.79
CA CYS A 848 19.43 -17.01 13.18
C CYS A 848 20.68 -17.13 14.09
N TYR A 849 21.14 -18.35 14.29
CA TYR A 849 22.46 -18.63 14.85
C TYR A 849 23.41 -18.98 13.72
N VAL A 850 24.57 -18.32 13.65
CA VAL A 850 25.60 -18.56 12.62
C VAL A 850 26.99 -18.53 13.26
N LYS A 851 27.83 -19.46 12.87
CA LYS A 851 29.24 -19.48 13.27
C LYS A 851 30.08 -19.69 12.01
N TRP A 852 31.00 -18.75 11.74
CA TRP A 852 32.01 -18.91 10.70
C TRP A 852 33.18 -19.70 11.26
N LEU A 853 33.49 -20.84 10.64
CA LEU A 853 34.47 -21.79 11.14
C LEU A 853 35.89 -21.41 10.69
N GLU A 854 36.85 -21.76 11.52
CA GLU A 854 38.26 -21.65 11.17
C GLU A 854 38.60 -22.55 9.98
N LEU A 855 39.45 -22.03 9.11
CA LEU A 855 40.02 -22.79 7.99
C LEU A 855 41.23 -23.58 8.45
N PRO A 856 41.55 -24.68 7.75
CA PRO A 856 42.80 -25.42 8.05
C PRO A 856 44.01 -24.48 8.05
N ALA A 857 44.90 -24.61 9.00
CA ALA A 857 46.17 -23.90 8.96
C ALA A 857 46.90 -24.26 7.65
N THR A 858 47.32 -23.25 6.90
CA THR A 858 48.15 -23.44 5.71
C THR A 858 49.42 -24.20 6.15
N VAL A 859 49.60 -25.40 5.61
CA VAL A 859 50.81 -26.25 5.90
C VAL A 859 51.98 -25.72 5.09
#